data_3cde6eeb5410201bdc7460d1510133d5
#
_entry.id   3cde6eeb5410201bdc7460d1510133d5
#
_cell.length_a   1.000
_cell.length_b   1.000
_cell.length_c   1.000
_cell.angle_alpha   90.00
_cell.angle_beta   90.00
_cell.angle_gamma   90.00
#
_symmetry.space_group_name_H-M   'P 1'
#
loop_
_entity.id
_entity.type
_entity.pdbx_description
1 polymer ?
#
loop_
_entity_poly.entity_id
_entity_poly.type
_entity_poly.pdbx_seq_one_letter_code
_entity_poly.pdbx_strand_id
1 'polypeptide(L)'
;DAPEKRVELHLHTTMSSMDALTQVSPKAGPDKNVVKRAEAWGHRAIAITDHGVAQSFPDAWHSAKNIKILYGVEAYYINDVDDRVVVHGETEQPFDQEIVCFDIETTGLNRKYEVIIEIGAVVLKNGEITDRFNTFVSPGRILSPEIIRLTGITDEMLVGAPSQEEALRAFLAFAGDRPLAAHNADFDMGFIAAGCRKYGIPFHNPSIDSLILAQNLLPDLGKYKLDIVAEHLHLPAFNHHRASDDAATVGYMLPPFFKMLEEMGLRHLGEINGAMVHLRKGGKAKRQPKHLIVLARNQTGLRNLYKLISLGHLDYFKRYPIMLKSVINENREGLILGSACEAGELFRAVADGKDWEELKRIASWYDYLEIQPICNNMFMLRKGMVRSEEELRDFNRTVVKLGEELGKPVCATGDVHFLDPEDEIYRHILLASKGFEDADEPLPIYFKTTTEMLEEFSYLGKETAYDVVVRNTNLIADWCEPIEPLPKGLFAPKLEDSDGELKRLVWGKAHELYGEEPPQIVVDRINVELGDIIRCKYDVIYMSAQKLVQNSLEHGYLVGSRGSVGSSLVAFMSGITEVNSLPAHYRCPKCKHSDFDYAQDPAHPYGCGADMPDMNCPVCGTPYVKDGFNIPFETFLGFGGDKVPDIDLNFSGEYQANAHRYTFELFGQTHVFRAGTIGTVAEKTAFGYVKKYLEERGRTASKAEENRLAIGCTGVKRTTGQHPGGMVVIPQDKEIYDFCPVQHPADDPNTDIITTH
;
A
#
# COMPACT_ATOMS: atom_id res chain seq x y z
N ASP A 1 33.77 -2.10 -11.56
CA ASP A 1 32.41 -1.75 -11.95
C ASP A 1 32.41 -0.69 -13.06
N ALA A 2 31.32 -0.61 -13.84
CA ALA A 2 31.20 0.37 -14.92
C ALA A 2 31.38 1.81 -14.41
N PRO A 3 31.99 2.72 -15.19
CA PRO A 3 32.27 4.09 -14.74
C PRO A 3 30.98 4.92 -14.56
N GLU A 4 29.99 4.75 -15.43
CA GLU A 4 28.67 5.36 -15.30
C GLU A 4 27.71 4.41 -14.59
N LYS A 5 27.13 4.86 -13.48
CA LYS A 5 26.32 4.00 -12.60
C LYS A 5 24.85 4.06 -12.96
N ARG A 6 24.19 2.90 -12.88
CA ARG A 6 22.77 2.76 -12.99
C ARG A 6 22.02 3.35 -11.77
N VAL A 7 20.74 3.55 -11.91
CA VAL A 7 19.82 3.80 -10.80
C VAL A 7 18.88 2.59 -10.66
N GLU A 8 18.81 1.99 -9.47
CA GLU A 8 17.84 0.96 -9.19
C GLU A 8 16.46 1.58 -8.96
N LEU A 9 15.46 1.13 -9.72
CA LEU A 9 14.09 1.65 -9.68
C LEU A 9 13.08 0.69 -9.04
N HIS A 10 13.50 -0.51 -8.64
CA HIS A 10 12.60 -1.52 -8.07
C HIS A 10 13.32 -2.30 -6.97
N LEU A 11 13.09 -1.88 -5.73
CA LEU A 11 13.80 -2.40 -4.57
C LEU A 11 12.87 -2.51 -3.37
N HIS A 12 12.96 -3.63 -2.68
CA HIS A 12 12.25 -3.91 -1.44
C HIS A 12 13.17 -3.87 -0.23
N THR A 13 12.66 -3.33 0.86
CA THR A 13 13.36 -3.29 2.16
C THR A 13 12.73 -4.29 3.13
N THR A 14 13.28 -4.36 4.35
CA THR A 14 12.71 -5.13 5.45
C THR A 14 11.26 -4.76 5.78
N MET A 15 10.74 -3.64 5.28
CA MET A 15 9.33 -3.23 5.43
C MET A 15 8.39 -3.93 4.45
N SER A 16 8.88 -4.61 3.42
CA SER A 16 8.13 -5.59 2.64
C SER A 16 8.01 -6.88 3.48
N SER A 17 6.91 -7.03 4.16
CA SER A 17 6.70 -7.96 5.27
C SER A 17 7.10 -9.41 4.94
N MET A 18 8.06 -9.95 5.67
CA MET A 18 8.53 -11.35 5.55
C MET A 18 8.96 -11.74 4.14
N ASP A 19 9.49 -10.79 3.36
CA ASP A 19 9.83 -11.02 1.96
C ASP A 19 11.22 -10.48 1.58
N ALA A 20 11.60 -9.31 2.03
CA ALA A 20 12.88 -8.68 1.71
C ALA A 20 13.74 -8.41 2.95
N LEU A 21 15.04 -8.27 2.72
CA LEU A 21 16.07 -8.22 3.75
C LEU A 21 16.96 -6.97 3.67
N THR A 22 16.83 -6.14 2.63
CA THR A 22 17.64 -4.93 2.51
C THR A 22 17.29 -3.96 3.63
N GLN A 23 18.29 -3.44 4.31
CA GLN A 23 18.13 -2.51 5.40
C GLN A 23 18.35 -1.07 4.94
N VAL A 24 17.64 -0.15 5.57
CA VAL A 24 17.82 1.30 5.38
C VAL A 24 18.00 2.03 6.71
N SER A 25 18.22 1.31 7.80
CA SER A 25 18.46 1.91 9.12
C SER A 25 19.71 2.78 9.11
N PRO A 26 19.63 4.05 9.53
CA PRO A 26 20.79 4.95 9.58
C PRO A 26 21.95 4.45 10.45
N LYS A 27 21.66 3.55 11.38
CA LYS A 27 22.67 2.92 12.27
C LYS A 27 23.49 1.82 11.61
N ALA A 28 22.97 1.23 10.52
CA ALA A 28 23.67 0.20 9.77
C ALA A 28 24.69 0.81 8.80
N GLY A 29 25.81 0.11 8.58
CA GLY A 29 26.84 0.50 7.62
C GLY A 29 26.56 0.03 6.19
N PRO A 30 27.45 0.36 5.22
CA PRO A 30 27.29 -0.03 3.80
C PRO A 30 27.28 -1.55 3.56
N ASP A 31 27.71 -2.35 4.51
CA ASP A 31 27.68 -3.81 4.48
C ASP A 31 26.25 -4.37 4.63
N LYS A 32 25.33 -3.60 5.18
CA LYS A 32 23.93 -4.00 5.43
C LYS A 32 22.91 -3.02 4.88
N ASN A 33 23.24 -1.72 4.82
CA ASN A 33 22.34 -0.66 4.38
C ASN A 33 22.49 -0.44 2.88
N VAL A 34 21.43 -0.71 2.11
CA VAL A 34 21.43 -0.63 0.65
C VAL A 34 21.61 0.80 0.14
N VAL A 35 21.09 1.79 0.83
CA VAL A 35 21.24 3.21 0.46
C VAL A 35 22.71 3.63 0.60
N LYS A 36 23.35 3.30 1.71
CA LYS A 36 24.77 3.57 1.93
C LYS A 36 25.67 2.76 0.98
N ARG A 37 25.29 1.52 0.66
CA ARG A 37 25.98 0.69 -0.33
C ARG A 37 25.94 1.34 -1.72
N ALA A 38 24.79 1.77 -2.18
CA ALA A 38 24.62 2.45 -3.46
C ALA A 38 25.42 3.75 -3.52
N GLU A 39 25.39 4.53 -2.46
CA GLU A 39 26.19 5.76 -2.33
C GLU A 39 27.70 5.47 -2.38
N ALA A 40 28.17 4.46 -1.66
CA ALA A 40 29.57 4.02 -1.67
C ALA A 40 30.02 3.51 -3.06
N TRP A 41 29.12 2.94 -3.84
CA TRP A 41 29.39 2.53 -5.22
C TRP A 41 29.33 3.67 -6.24
N GLY A 42 28.91 4.86 -5.82
CA GLY A 42 28.81 6.03 -6.68
C GLY A 42 27.50 6.16 -7.44
N HIS A 43 26.45 5.45 -7.05
CA HIS A 43 25.10 5.66 -7.58
C HIS A 43 24.60 7.03 -7.14
N ARG A 44 23.95 7.77 -8.03
CA ARG A 44 23.43 9.10 -7.70
C ARG A 44 22.01 9.12 -7.16
N ALA A 45 21.27 8.02 -7.35
CA ALA A 45 19.92 7.85 -6.86
C ALA A 45 19.60 6.36 -6.64
N ILE A 46 18.59 6.10 -5.83
CA ILE A 46 18.05 4.76 -5.61
C ILE A 46 16.56 4.87 -5.24
N ALA A 47 15.73 4.02 -5.80
CA ALA A 47 14.32 3.97 -5.45
C ALA A 47 14.06 3.01 -4.29
N ILE A 48 13.06 3.34 -3.50
CA ILE A 48 12.47 2.48 -2.47
C ILE A 48 11.05 2.19 -2.90
N THR A 49 10.71 0.92 -3.14
CA THR A 49 9.42 0.49 -3.68
C THR A 49 8.89 -0.75 -2.98
N ASP A 50 8.64 -0.65 -1.69
CA ASP A 50 8.10 -1.75 -0.88
C ASP A 50 6.67 -2.14 -1.31
N HIS A 51 6.25 -3.34 -0.96
CA HIS A 51 4.90 -3.84 -1.23
C HIS A 51 3.82 -3.07 -0.46
N GLY A 52 3.19 -2.11 -1.11
CA GLY A 52 2.01 -1.40 -0.61
C GLY A 52 2.22 -0.54 0.63
N VAL A 53 3.46 -0.28 1.04
CA VAL A 53 3.81 0.47 2.26
C VAL A 53 4.93 1.48 2.01
N ALA A 54 5.02 2.49 2.88
CA ALA A 54 6.04 3.55 2.82
C ALA A 54 6.82 3.69 4.14
N GLN A 55 6.83 2.67 4.98
CA GLN A 55 7.39 2.72 6.34
C GLN A 55 8.91 2.89 6.37
N SER A 56 9.61 2.55 5.29
CA SER A 56 11.07 2.72 5.17
C SER A 56 11.51 4.12 4.76
N PHE A 57 10.60 5.02 4.37
CA PHE A 57 10.97 6.33 3.82
C PHE A 57 11.76 7.20 4.79
N PRO A 58 11.38 7.35 6.07
CA PRO A 58 12.17 8.17 7.00
C PRO A 58 13.59 7.65 7.20
N ASP A 59 13.77 6.35 7.36
CA ASP A 59 15.07 5.75 7.56
C ASP A 59 15.95 5.84 6.30
N ALA A 60 15.39 5.64 5.12
CA ALA A 60 16.10 5.82 3.85
C ALA A 60 16.57 7.27 3.68
N TRP A 61 15.71 8.22 3.98
CA TRP A 61 16.04 9.64 3.93
C TRP A 61 17.19 10.01 4.89
N HIS A 62 17.15 9.52 6.12
CA HIS A 62 18.22 9.76 7.10
C HIS A 62 19.53 9.01 6.77
N SER A 63 19.48 7.94 5.99
CA SER A 63 20.65 7.20 5.53
C SER A 63 21.36 7.86 4.35
N ALA A 64 20.63 8.65 3.57
CA ALA A 64 21.15 9.31 2.37
C ALA A 64 21.95 10.57 2.74
N LYS A 65 23.18 10.71 2.20
CA LYS A 65 24.01 11.91 2.31
C LYS A 65 24.12 12.62 0.96
N ASN A 66 24.68 11.94 -0.03
CA ASN A 66 24.93 12.47 -1.37
C ASN A 66 24.17 11.66 -2.46
N ILE A 67 23.25 10.83 -2.07
CA ILE A 67 22.40 10.04 -2.97
C ILE A 67 20.95 10.52 -2.86
N LYS A 68 20.26 10.63 -3.98
CA LYS A 68 18.86 11.00 -4.02
C LYS A 68 17.99 9.75 -3.83
N ILE A 69 17.07 9.81 -2.90
CA ILE A 69 16.05 8.75 -2.73
C ILE A 69 14.86 9.04 -3.64
N LEU A 70 14.45 8.04 -4.40
CA LEU A 70 13.22 8.06 -5.18
C LEU A 70 12.16 7.31 -4.39
N TYR A 71 11.17 8.03 -3.88
CA TYR A 71 10.15 7.48 -3.01
C TYR A 71 9.03 6.87 -3.83
N GLY A 72 8.75 5.60 -3.61
CA GLY A 72 7.72 4.90 -4.34
C GLY A 72 7.18 3.68 -3.61
N VAL A 73 6.31 2.97 -4.30
CA VAL A 73 5.69 1.75 -3.80
C VAL A 73 5.50 0.77 -4.96
N GLU A 74 5.64 -0.52 -4.68
CA GLU A 74 5.10 -1.57 -5.54
C GLU A 74 3.66 -1.83 -5.11
N ALA A 75 2.72 -1.28 -5.87
CA ALA A 75 1.31 -1.36 -5.56
C ALA A 75 0.71 -2.70 -5.94
N TYR A 76 -0.26 -3.15 -5.16
CA TYR A 76 -1.19 -4.19 -5.53
C TYR A 76 -2.32 -3.57 -6.36
N TYR A 77 -2.22 -3.69 -7.66
CA TYR A 77 -2.98 -2.94 -8.65
C TYR A 77 -4.11 -3.76 -9.26
N ILE A 78 -5.27 -3.14 -9.38
CA ILE A 78 -6.41 -3.69 -10.14
C ILE A 78 -6.86 -2.66 -11.17
N ASN A 79 -6.92 -3.09 -12.42
CA ASN A 79 -7.47 -2.30 -13.51
C ASN A 79 -9.00 -2.40 -13.50
N ASP A 80 -9.64 -1.49 -12.77
CA ASP A 80 -11.09 -1.41 -12.65
C ASP A 80 -11.73 -0.54 -13.75
N VAL A 81 -10.92 0.06 -14.60
CA VAL A 81 -11.36 0.89 -15.73
C VAL A 81 -11.62 0.01 -16.96
N ASP A 82 -10.59 -0.68 -17.42
CA ASP A 82 -10.66 -1.50 -18.63
C ASP A 82 -11.43 -2.80 -18.41
N ASP A 83 -11.33 -3.38 -17.24
CA ASP A 83 -12.06 -4.59 -16.85
C ASP A 83 -13.58 -4.41 -16.70
N ARG A 84 -14.09 -3.22 -16.88
CA ARG A 84 -15.53 -2.92 -16.94
C ARG A 84 -16.06 -2.85 -18.36
N VAL A 85 -15.17 -2.93 -19.33
CA VAL A 85 -15.55 -2.86 -20.73
C VAL A 85 -16.25 -4.15 -21.12
N VAL A 86 -17.53 -4.06 -21.39
CA VAL A 86 -18.38 -5.19 -21.86
C VAL A 86 -18.30 -5.33 -23.36
N VAL A 87 -18.35 -4.20 -24.08
CA VAL A 87 -18.34 -4.16 -25.54
C VAL A 87 -17.01 -3.63 -26.02
N HIS A 88 -16.27 -4.44 -26.79
CA HIS A 88 -15.03 -4.05 -27.45
C HIS A 88 -15.27 -3.84 -28.93
N GLY A 89 -14.67 -2.79 -29.50
CA GLY A 89 -14.94 -2.35 -30.86
C GLY A 89 -16.16 -1.41 -30.92
N GLU A 90 -16.31 -0.77 -32.07
CA GLU A 90 -17.39 0.19 -32.29
C GLU A 90 -18.63 -0.51 -32.84
N THR A 91 -19.76 -0.34 -32.17
CA THR A 91 -21.07 -0.81 -32.64
C THR A 91 -22.19 0.01 -32.00
N GLU A 92 -23.07 0.52 -32.82
CA GLU A 92 -24.30 1.23 -32.42
C GLU A 92 -25.54 0.35 -32.59
N GLN A 93 -25.35 -0.94 -32.72
CA GLN A 93 -26.42 -1.89 -33.00
C GLN A 93 -27.41 -1.96 -31.82
N PRO A 94 -28.75 -1.94 -32.08
CA PRO A 94 -29.77 -2.25 -31.09
C PRO A 94 -29.68 -3.67 -30.55
N PHE A 95 -30.23 -3.91 -29.33
CA PHE A 95 -30.18 -5.25 -28.70
C PHE A 95 -30.95 -6.35 -29.44
N ASP A 96 -31.94 -6.01 -30.25
CA ASP A 96 -32.79 -6.95 -30.98
C ASP A 96 -32.22 -7.41 -32.32
N GLN A 97 -31.10 -6.85 -32.74
CA GLN A 97 -30.40 -7.28 -33.97
C GLN A 97 -29.55 -8.53 -33.76
N GLU A 98 -29.06 -9.09 -34.84
CA GLU A 98 -28.32 -10.35 -34.84
C GLU A 98 -26.96 -10.22 -34.10
N ILE A 99 -26.76 -11.13 -33.15
CA ILE A 99 -25.49 -11.30 -32.40
C ILE A 99 -25.09 -12.76 -32.54
N VAL A 100 -23.82 -13.05 -32.82
CA VAL A 100 -23.28 -14.40 -32.86
C VAL A 100 -22.68 -14.71 -31.50
N CYS A 101 -23.33 -15.56 -30.71
CA CYS A 101 -22.84 -16.08 -29.46
C CYS A 101 -22.00 -17.32 -29.74
N PHE A 102 -20.78 -17.38 -29.21
CA PHE A 102 -19.88 -18.49 -29.51
C PHE A 102 -19.04 -18.90 -28.32
N ASP A 103 -18.48 -20.07 -28.41
CA ASP A 103 -17.54 -20.63 -27.45
C ASP A 103 -16.56 -21.54 -28.18
N ILE A 104 -15.37 -21.72 -27.62
CA ILE A 104 -14.35 -22.60 -28.18
C ILE A 104 -13.81 -23.57 -27.13
N GLU A 105 -13.41 -24.75 -27.58
CA GLU A 105 -12.57 -25.64 -26.80
C GLU A 105 -11.17 -25.66 -27.37
N THR A 106 -10.15 -25.77 -26.50
CA THR A 106 -8.73 -25.65 -26.87
C THR A 106 -7.90 -26.76 -26.26
N THR A 107 -6.67 -26.92 -26.75
CA THR A 107 -5.67 -27.84 -26.18
C THR A 107 -5.03 -27.32 -24.90
N GLY A 108 -5.35 -26.11 -24.45
CA GLY A 108 -4.85 -25.47 -23.23
C GLY A 108 -5.10 -23.97 -23.24
N LEU A 109 -4.59 -23.27 -22.23
CA LEU A 109 -4.94 -21.88 -21.98
C LEU A 109 -4.09 -20.86 -22.75
N ASN A 110 -2.88 -21.23 -23.17
CA ASN A 110 -1.94 -20.28 -23.78
C ASN A 110 -2.11 -20.21 -25.29
N ARG A 111 -2.71 -19.13 -25.78
CA ARG A 111 -2.98 -18.90 -27.22
C ARG A 111 -1.74 -18.88 -28.14
N LYS A 112 -0.53 -18.80 -27.57
CA LYS A 112 0.72 -18.87 -28.33
C LYS A 112 1.10 -20.30 -28.73
N TYR A 113 0.82 -21.28 -27.87
CA TYR A 113 1.21 -22.68 -28.05
C TYR A 113 0.06 -23.62 -28.31
N GLU A 114 -1.11 -23.24 -27.86
CA GLU A 114 -2.30 -24.07 -27.90
C GLU A 114 -3.18 -23.72 -29.09
N VAL A 115 -4.04 -24.64 -29.46
CA VAL A 115 -4.88 -24.53 -30.64
C VAL A 115 -6.33 -24.88 -30.32
N ILE A 116 -7.24 -24.44 -31.19
CA ILE A 116 -8.66 -24.70 -31.08
C ILE A 116 -8.95 -26.15 -31.49
N ILE A 117 -9.87 -26.85 -30.81
CA ILE A 117 -10.32 -28.18 -31.11
C ILE A 117 -11.83 -28.28 -31.37
N GLU A 118 -12.61 -27.30 -30.95
CA GLU A 118 -14.02 -27.14 -31.28
C GLU A 118 -14.41 -25.66 -31.32
N ILE A 119 -15.31 -25.31 -32.27
CA ILE A 119 -15.96 -23.99 -32.30
C ILE A 119 -17.45 -24.22 -32.35
N GLY A 120 -18.20 -23.72 -31.40
CA GLY A 120 -19.66 -23.70 -31.38
C GLY A 120 -20.17 -22.26 -31.43
N ALA A 121 -21.21 -22.03 -32.21
CA ALA A 121 -21.83 -20.71 -32.31
C ALA A 121 -23.33 -20.78 -32.56
N VAL A 122 -24.04 -19.76 -32.12
CA VAL A 122 -25.46 -19.55 -32.40
C VAL A 122 -25.71 -18.12 -32.83
N VAL A 123 -26.72 -17.87 -33.65
CA VAL A 123 -27.21 -16.54 -33.95
C VAL A 123 -28.36 -16.22 -33.02
N LEU A 124 -28.21 -15.17 -32.22
CA LEU A 124 -29.27 -14.61 -31.40
C LEU A 124 -29.90 -13.43 -32.14
N LYS A 125 -31.22 -13.46 -32.32
CA LYS A 125 -31.98 -12.35 -32.90
C LYS A 125 -33.27 -12.16 -32.14
N ASN A 126 -33.52 -10.95 -31.65
CA ASN A 126 -34.72 -10.61 -30.90
C ASN A 126 -35.11 -11.62 -29.81
N GLY A 127 -34.10 -12.07 -29.06
CA GLY A 127 -34.27 -13.02 -27.94
C GLY A 127 -34.39 -14.49 -28.31
N GLU A 128 -34.32 -14.83 -29.60
CA GLU A 128 -34.42 -16.20 -30.09
C GLU A 128 -33.18 -16.66 -30.85
N ILE A 129 -32.80 -17.93 -30.71
CA ILE A 129 -31.74 -18.55 -31.49
C ILE A 129 -32.29 -18.94 -32.86
N THR A 130 -31.75 -18.33 -33.92
CA THR A 130 -32.25 -18.49 -35.30
C THR A 130 -31.38 -19.37 -36.18
N ASP A 131 -30.09 -19.54 -35.84
CA ASP A 131 -29.15 -20.37 -36.62
C ASP A 131 -28.07 -20.94 -35.70
N ARG A 132 -27.38 -21.99 -36.13
CA ARG A 132 -26.35 -22.69 -35.36
C ARG A 132 -25.18 -23.09 -36.26
N PHE A 133 -23.99 -23.06 -35.66
CA PHE A 133 -22.74 -23.50 -36.27
C PHE A 133 -21.99 -24.36 -35.27
N ASN A 134 -21.42 -25.48 -35.70
CA ASN A 134 -20.50 -26.26 -34.86
C ASN A 134 -19.50 -26.99 -35.74
N THR A 135 -18.24 -26.98 -35.34
CA THR A 135 -17.19 -27.75 -36.03
C THR A 135 -16.12 -28.19 -35.03
N PHE A 136 -15.68 -29.44 -35.15
CA PHE A 136 -14.41 -29.87 -34.60
C PHE A 136 -13.27 -29.27 -35.42
N VAL A 137 -12.10 -29.17 -34.82
CA VAL A 137 -10.91 -28.60 -35.45
C VAL A 137 -9.71 -29.51 -35.16
N SER A 138 -8.97 -29.87 -36.19
CA SER A 138 -7.78 -30.70 -36.03
C SER A 138 -6.69 -29.97 -35.29
N PRO A 139 -6.18 -30.52 -34.17
CA PRO A 139 -5.09 -29.89 -33.42
C PRO A 139 -3.69 -30.15 -34.04
N GLY A 140 -3.56 -31.08 -34.97
CA GLY A 140 -2.27 -31.50 -35.52
C GLY A 140 -1.40 -32.26 -34.52
N ARG A 141 -1.97 -32.69 -33.41
CA ARG A 141 -1.27 -33.42 -32.31
C ARG A 141 -2.28 -34.25 -31.51
N ILE A 142 -1.75 -35.18 -30.70
CA ILE A 142 -2.56 -35.99 -29.77
C ILE A 142 -2.94 -35.12 -28.57
N LEU A 143 -4.18 -35.26 -28.11
CA LEU A 143 -4.70 -34.55 -26.94
C LEU A 143 -4.10 -35.11 -25.64
N SER A 144 -3.85 -34.26 -24.68
CA SER A 144 -3.47 -34.69 -23.34
C SER A 144 -4.64 -35.34 -22.61
N PRO A 145 -4.40 -36.33 -21.71
CA PRO A 145 -5.47 -36.93 -20.90
C PRO A 145 -6.29 -35.92 -20.09
N GLU A 146 -5.67 -34.81 -19.69
CA GLU A 146 -6.32 -33.74 -18.96
C GLU A 146 -7.36 -33.02 -19.85
N ILE A 147 -7.01 -32.69 -21.09
CA ILE A 147 -7.94 -32.05 -22.04
C ILE A 147 -9.09 -32.97 -22.37
N ILE A 148 -8.83 -34.26 -22.60
CA ILE A 148 -9.89 -35.24 -22.86
C ILE A 148 -10.88 -35.31 -21.68
N ARG A 149 -10.37 -35.31 -20.45
CA ARG A 149 -11.23 -35.32 -19.25
C ARG A 149 -12.03 -34.03 -19.09
N LEU A 150 -11.42 -32.90 -19.43
CA LEU A 150 -12.03 -31.57 -19.25
C LEU A 150 -13.13 -31.33 -20.28
N THR A 151 -12.83 -31.60 -21.57
CA THR A 151 -13.73 -31.28 -22.72
C THR A 151 -14.62 -32.43 -23.16
N GLY A 152 -14.27 -33.66 -22.81
CA GLY A 152 -14.90 -34.86 -23.31
C GLY A 152 -14.59 -35.12 -24.79
N ILE A 153 -13.73 -34.33 -25.43
CA ILE A 153 -13.32 -34.51 -26.82
C ILE A 153 -12.15 -35.48 -26.86
N THR A 154 -12.26 -36.52 -27.69
CA THR A 154 -11.23 -37.54 -27.87
C THR A 154 -10.53 -37.39 -29.21
N ASP A 155 -9.33 -38.00 -29.37
CA ASP A 155 -8.60 -37.96 -30.62
C ASP A 155 -9.39 -38.61 -31.77
N GLU A 156 -10.20 -39.63 -31.47
CA GLU A 156 -11.07 -40.28 -32.46
C GLU A 156 -12.13 -39.33 -33.02
N MET A 157 -12.67 -38.46 -32.17
CA MET A 157 -13.67 -37.46 -32.58
C MET A 157 -13.10 -36.42 -33.54
N LEU A 158 -11.81 -36.19 -33.49
CA LEU A 158 -11.10 -35.20 -34.30
C LEU A 158 -10.56 -35.75 -35.63
N VAL A 159 -10.71 -37.05 -35.86
CA VAL A 159 -10.31 -37.66 -37.13
C VAL A 159 -11.15 -37.08 -38.28
N GLY A 160 -10.46 -36.53 -39.29
CA GLY A 160 -11.13 -35.91 -40.46
C GLY A 160 -11.67 -34.49 -40.18
N ALA A 161 -11.41 -33.92 -39.01
CA ALA A 161 -11.79 -32.54 -38.72
C ALA A 161 -11.00 -31.54 -39.61
N PRO A 162 -11.60 -30.39 -39.96
CA PRO A 162 -10.92 -29.36 -40.73
C PRO A 162 -9.68 -28.83 -40.00
N SER A 163 -8.74 -28.29 -40.75
CA SER A 163 -7.57 -27.59 -40.22
C SER A 163 -7.97 -26.33 -39.47
N GLN A 164 -7.02 -25.77 -38.70
CA GLN A 164 -7.23 -24.49 -37.99
C GLN A 164 -7.70 -23.39 -38.97
N GLU A 165 -7.03 -23.27 -40.12
CA GLU A 165 -7.35 -22.25 -41.12
C GLU A 165 -8.74 -22.46 -41.72
N GLU A 166 -9.07 -23.69 -42.12
CA GLU A 166 -10.38 -24.01 -42.69
C GLU A 166 -11.53 -23.76 -41.71
N ALA A 167 -11.36 -24.15 -40.46
CA ALA A 167 -12.35 -23.93 -39.40
C ALA A 167 -12.55 -22.45 -39.09
N LEU A 168 -11.47 -21.66 -39.02
CA LEU A 168 -11.55 -20.23 -38.80
C LEU A 168 -12.23 -19.51 -39.95
N ARG A 169 -11.92 -19.86 -41.20
CA ARG A 169 -12.60 -19.28 -42.37
C ARG A 169 -14.08 -19.62 -42.38
N ALA A 170 -14.46 -20.85 -42.06
CA ALA A 170 -15.86 -21.27 -41.96
C ALA A 170 -16.61 -20.52 -40.86
N PHE A 171 -15.98 -20.39 -39.68
CA PHE A 171 -16.58 -19.66 -38.58
C PHE A 171 -16.78 -18.18 -38.90
N LEU A 172 -15.78 -17.50 -39.49
CA LEU A 172 -15.91 -16.11 -39.88
C LEU A 172 -16.89 -15.87 -41.03
N ALA A 173 -17.04 -16.82 -41.92
CA ALA A 173 -18.10 -16.79 -42.94
C ALA A 173 -19.49 -16.86 -42.29
N PHE A 174 -19.67 -17.71 -41.27
CA PHE A 174 -20.89 -17.77 -40.47
C PHE A 174 -21.11 -16.48 -39.66
N ALA A 175 -20.08 -15.97 -39.02
CA ALA A 175 -20.17 -14.76 -38.19
C ALA A 175 -20.48 -13.49 -39.00
N GLY A 176 -19.93 -13.37 -40.20
CA GLY A 176 -20.04 -12.15 -41.02
C GLY A 176 -19.48 -10.95 -40.28
N ASP A 177 -20.13 -9.80 -40.39
CA ASP A 177 -19.77 -8.57 -39.73
C ASP A 177 -20.50 -8.36 -38.36
N ARG A 178 -21.22 -9.38 -37.91
CA ARG A 178 -22.04 -9.32 -36.68
C ARG A 178 -21.17 -9.25 -35.44
N PRO A 179 -21.64 -8.58 -34.38
CA PRO A 179 -20.99 -8.65 -33.08
C PRO A 179 -20.91 -10.08 -32.57
N LEU A 180 -19.78 -10.42 -31.91
CA LEU A 180 -19.54 -11.73 -31.29
C LEU A 180 -19.70 -11.62 -29.77
N ALA A 181 -20.41 -12.56 -29.15
CA ALA A 181 -20.57 -12.61 -27.72
C ALA A 181 -20.01 -13.94 -27.18
N ALA A 182 -19.27 -13.86 -26.11
CA ALA A 182 -18.72 -15.02 -25.41
C ALA A 182 -18.66 -14.77 -23.89
N HIS A 183 -18.54 -15.84 -23.11
CA HIS A 183 -18.40 -15.75 -21.65
C HIS A 183 -16.94 -15.80 -21.27
N ASN A 184 -16.37 -14.67 -20.86
CA ASN A 184 -14.93 -14.39 -20.78
C ASN A 184 -14.33 -14.20 -22.19
N ALA A 185 -14.92 -13.29 -22.93
CA ALA A 185 -14.68 -13.09 -24.36
C ALA A 185 -13.20 -12.84 -24.73
N ASP A 186 -12.37 -12.32 -23.82
CA ASP A 186 -10.91 -12.14 -24.07
C ASP A 186 -10.22 -13.47 -24.39
N PHE A 187 -10.67 -14.57 -23.78
CA PHE A 187 -10.13 -15.89 -24.05
C PHE A 187 -10.49 -16.34 -25.48
N ASP A 188 -11.77 -16.40 -25.80
CA ASP A 188 -12.26 -16.90 -27.08
C ASP A 188 -11.85 -16.02 -28.25
N MET A 189 -12.06 -14.71 -28.12
CA MET A 189 -11.64 -13.73 -29.11
C MET A 189 -10.13 -13.74 -29.32
N GLY A 190 -9.36 -13.94 -28.27
CA GLY A 190 -7.90 -14.00 -28.32
C GLY A 190 -7.38 -15.19 -29.14
N PHE A 191 -7.98 -16.37 -29.00
CA PHE A 191 -7.62 -17.54 -29.82
C PHE A 191 -8.03 -17.36 -31.29
N ILE A 192 -9.21 -16.84 -31.55
CA ILE A 192 -9.67 -16.52 -32.93
C ILE A 192 -8.72 -15.49 -33.57
N ALA A 193 -8.42 -14.41 -32.86
CA ALA A 193 -7.50 -13.35 -33.35
C ALA A 193 -6.10 -13.89 -33.63
N ALA A 194 -5.55 -14.71 -32.72
CA ALA A 194 -4.24 -15.32 -32.90
C ALA A 194 -4.18 -16.23 -34.14
N GLY A 195 -5.20 -17.05 -34.33
CA GLY A 195 -5.34 -17.90 -35.52
C GLY A 195 -5.49 -17.08 -36.80
N CYS A 196 -6.31 -16.05 -36.79
CA CYS A 196 -6.50 -15.14 -37.93
C CYS A 196 -5.20 -14.44 -38.33
N ARG A 197 -4.43 -13.95 -37.36
CA ARG A 197 -3.10 -13.36 -37.62
C ARG A 197 -2.14 -14.35 -38.27
N LYS A 198 -2.12 -15.58 -37.77
CA LYS A 198 -1.24 -16.65 -38.27
C LYS A 198 -1.52 -16.96 -39.76
N TYR A 199 -2.76 -16.94 -40.17
CA TYR A 199 -3.20 -17.31 -41.52
C TYR A 199 -3.56 -16.12 -42.42
N GLY A 200 -3.31 -14.89 -41.96
CA GLY A 200 -3.59 -13.67 -42.70
C GLY A 200 -5.10 -13.45 -42.98
N ILE A 201 -5.96 -13.85 -42.07
CA ILE A 201 -7.41 -13.69 -42.17
C ILE A 201 -7.82 -12.37 -41.52
N PRO A 202 -8.54 -11.47 -42.22
CA PRO A 202 -9.10 -10.26 -41.65
C PRO A 202 -10.09 -10.60 -40.51
N PHE A 203 -9.99 -9.91 -39.38
CA PHE A 203 -10.85 -10.11 -38.22
C PHE A 203 -11.08 -8.80 -37.48
N HIS A 204 -12.28 -8.24 -37.52
CA HIS A 204 -12.63 -6.91 -37.01
C HIS A 204 -13.97 -6.89 -36.26
N ASN A 205 -14.60 -8.02 -36.00
CA ASN A 205 -15.90 -8.08 -35.34
C ASN A 205 -15.86 -7.42 -33.95
N PRO A 206 -16.82 -6.58 -33.60
CA PRO A 206 -17.01 -6.15 -32.20
C PRO A 206 -17.32 -7.34 -31.31
N SER A 207 -16.99 -7.26 -30.03
CA SER A 207 -17.27 -8.33 -29.09
C SER A 207 -18.02 -7.85 -27.85
N ILE A 208 -18.78 -8.76 -27.26
CA ILE A 208 -19.55 -8.57 -26.03
C ILE A 208 -19.09 -9.62 -25.04
N ASP A 209 -18.68 -9.20 -23.84
CA ASP A 209 -18.30 -10.12 -22.77
C ASP A 209 -19.43 -10.32 -21.77
N SER A 210 -20.08 -11.49 -21.84
CA SER A 210 -21.19 -11.82 -20.93
C SER A 210 -20.75 -12.07 -19.49
N LEU A 211 -19.49 -12.42 -19.24
CA LEU A 211 -18.94 -12.54 -17.89
C LEU A 211 -18.87 -11.15 -17.21
N ILE A 212 -18.30 -10.18 -17.90
CA ILE A 212 -18.20 -8.81 -17.37
C ILE A 212 -19.58 -8.20 -17.20
N LEU A 213 -20.47 -8.45 -18.14
CA LEU A 213 -21.87 -8.02 -18.06
C LEU A 213 -22.57 -8.61 -16.82
N ALA A 214 -22.43 -9.93 -16.59
CA ALA A 214 -22.95 -10.60 -15.40
C ALA A 214 -22.37 -10.02 -14.09
N GLN A 215 -21.08 -9.76 -14.05
CA GLN A 215 -20.41 -9.18 -12.89
C GLN A 215 -20.92 -7.79 -12.53
N ASN A 216 -21.35 -7.01 -13.51
CA ASN A 216 -21.91 -5.68 -13.31
C ASN A 216 -23.40 -5.71 -12.94
N LEU A 217 -24.20 -6.57 -13.60
CA LEU A 217 -25.65 -6.62 -13.42
C LEU A 217 -26.08 -7.50 -12.24
N LEU A 218 -25.23 -8.44 -11.80
CA LEU A 218 -25.51 -9.36 -10.70
C LEU A 218 -24.44 -9.23 -9.60
N PRO A 219 -24.33 -8.06 -8.92
CA PRO A 219 -23.21 -7.75 -8.01
C PRO A 219 -23.13 -8.66 -6.79
N ASP A 220 -24.23 -9.28 -6.39
CA ASP A 220 -24.34 -10.12 -5.19
C ASP A 220 -24.01 -11.60 -5.44
N LEU A 221 -23.77 -11.98 -6.69
CA LEU A 221 -23.43 -13.35 -7.04
C LEU A 221 -21.97 -13.64 -6.67
N GLY A 222 -21.72 -14.71 -5.89
CA GLY A 222 -20.39 -15.02 -5.35
C GLY A 222 -19.40 -15.56 -6.38
N LYS A 223 -19.89 -16.14 -7.49
CA LYS A 223 -19.12 -16.72 -8.61
C LYS A 223 -19.86 -16.48 -9.91
N TYR A 224 -19.10 -16.32 -10.99
CA TYR A 224 -19.65 -15.96 -12.31
C TYR A 224 -19.28 -16.97 -13.40
N LYS A 225 -19.09 -18.25 -13.05
CA LYS A 225 -18.98 -19.31 -14.05
C LYS A 225 -20.27 -19.41 -14.83
N LEU A 226 -20.18 -19.87 -16.09
CA LEU A 226 -21.32 -19.94 -17.00
C LEU A 226 -22.51 -20.72 -16.42
N ASP A 227 -22.23 -21.87 -15.79
CA ASP A 227 -23.19 -22.70 -15.08
C ASP A 227 -23.94 -21.97 -13.96
N ILE A 228 -23.17 -21.26 -13.13
CA ILE A 228 -23.70 -20.55 -11.95
C ILE A 228 -24.58 -19.37 -12.39
N VAL A 229 -24.15 -18.63 -13.41
CA VAL A 229 -24.93 -17.51 -13.95
C VAL A 229 -26.20 -18.04 -14.64
N ALA A 230 -26.10 -19.13 -15.40
CA ALA A 230 -27.24 -19.77 -16.05
C ALA A 230 -28.28 -20.27 -15.03
N GLU A 231 -27.84 -20.92 -13.96
CA GLU A 231 -28.69 -21.33 -12.84
C GLU A 231 -29.40 -20.15 -12.18
N HIS A 232 -28.65 -19.08 -11.88
CA HIS A 232 -29.19 -17.88 -11.26
C HIS A 232 -30.27 -17.20 -12.13
N LEU A 233 -30.09 -17.23 -13.45
CA LEU A 233 -31.04 -16.68 -14.42
C LEU A 233 -32.17 -17.68 -14.81
N HIS A 234 -32.18 -18.85 -14.18
CA HIS A 234 -33.15 -19.93 -14.45
C HIS A 234 -33.20 -20.37 -15.94
N LEU A 235 -32.02 -20.43 -16.56
CA LEU A 235 -31.87 -20.87 -17.95
C LEU A 235 -31.99 -22.41 -18.08
N PRO A 236 -32.29 -22.94 -19.29
CA PRO A 236 -32.33 -24.38 -19.52
C PRO A 236 -31.01 -25.08 -19.14
N ALA A 237 -31.08 -26.26 -18.56
CA ALA A 237 -29.91 -27.07 -18.26
C ALA A 237 -29.16 -27.47 -19.55
N PHE A 238 -27.84 -27.49 -19.49
CA PHE A 238 -26.96 -27.78 -20.63
C PHE A 238 -25.77 -28.66 -20.22
N ASN A 239 -25.11 -29.26 -21.20
CA ASN A 239 -23.91 -30.07 -20.99
C ASN A 239 -22.68 -29.16 -21.04
N HIS A 240 -22.03 -28.99 -19.94
CA HIS A 240 -20.80 -28.20 -19.86
C HIS A 240 -19.65 -28.80 -20.66
N HIS A 241 -18.78 -27.94 -21.15
CA HIS A 241 -17.55 -28.26 -21.88
C HIS A 241 -17.83 -28.89 -23.28
N ARG A 242 -18.87 -28.43 -23.91
CA ARG A 242 -19.12 -28.59 -25.34
C ARG A 242 -19.42 -27.22 -25.92
N ALA A 243 -18.60 -26.77 -26.85
CA ALA A 243 -18.64 -25.40 -27.37
C ALA A 243 -20.03 -25.02 -27.93
N SER A 244 -20.77 -25.98 -28.53
CA SER A 244 -22.12 -25.74 -29.03
C SER A 244 -23.15 -25.44 -27.94
N ASP A 245 -23.04 -26.12 -26.79
CA ASP A 245 -23.97 -25.97 -25.68
C ASP A 245 -23.64 -24.71 -24.86
N ASP A 246 -22.36 -24.44 -24.68
CA ASP A 246 -21.89 -23.23 -23.99
C ASP A 246 -22.23 -21.98 -24.82
N ALA A 247 -22.04 -22.00 -26.14
CA ALA A 247 -22.47 -20.92 -27.04
C ALA A 247 -23.99 -20.67 -26.99
N ALA A 248 -24.80 -21.72 -26.97
CA ALA A 248 -26.26 -21.60 -26.84
C ALA A 248 -26.65 -20.99 -25.48
N THR A 249 -25.94 -21.35 -24.40
CA THR A 249 -26.16 -20.80 -23.06
C THR A 249 -25.86 -19.31 -23.02
N VAL A 250 -24.78 -18.85 -23.66
CA VAL A 250 -24.51 -17.39 -23.81
C VAL A 250 -25.67 -16.73 -24.56
N GLY A 251 -26.20 -17.37 -25.61
CA GLY A 251 -27.35 -16.89 -26.34
C GLY A 251 -28.63 -16.76 -25.49
N TYR A 252 -28.88 -17.71 -24.60
CA TYR A 252 -29.99 -17.61 -23.63
C TYR A 252 -29.75 -16.62 -22.51
N MET A 253 -28.51 -16.33 -22.19
CA MET A 253 -28.11 -15.41 -21.11
C MET A 253 -28.29 -13.93 -21.49
N LEU A 254 -28.04 -13.58 -22.74
CA LEU A 254 -28.10 -12.17 -23.19
C LEU A 254 -29.49 -11.55 -23.10
N PRO A 255 -30.60 -12.19 -23.48
CA PRO A 255 -31.93 -11.57 -23.38
C PRO A 255 -32.33 -11.10 -21.99
N PRO A 256 -32.13 -11.87 -20.89
CA PRO A 256 -32.34 -11.33 -19.52
C PRO A 256 -31.48 -10.11 -19.21
N PHE A 257 -30.24 -10.11 -19.63
CA PHE A 257 -29.35 -8.97 -19.42
C PHE A 257 -29.78 -7.76 -20.24
N PHE A 258 -30.16 -7.94 -21.49
CA PHE A 258 -30.68 -6.84 -22.32
C PHE A 258 -31.95 -6.24 -21.72
N LYS A 259 -32.84 -7.06 -21.14
CA LYS A 259 -34.01 -6.58 -20.43
C LYS A 259 -33.63 -5.70 -19.24
N MET A 260 -32.64 -6.10 -18.43
CA MET A 260 -32.13 -5.29 -17.32
C MET A 260 -31.55 -3.96 -17.82
N LEU A 261 -30.82 -3.98 -18.94
CA LEU A 261 -30.27 -2.78 -19.55
C LEU A 261 -31.35 -1.85 -20.10
N GLU A 262 -32.40 -2.41 -20.72
CA GLU A 262 -33.55 -1.64 -21.19
C GLU A 262 -34.31 -0.97 -20.05
N GLU A 263 -34.45 -1.64 -18.91
CA GLU A 263 -35.03 -1.08 -17.68
C GLU A 263 -34.18 0.10 -17.14
N MET A 264 -32.88 0.10 -17.42
CA MET A 264 -31.97 1.22 -17.12
C MET A 264 -32.02 2.36 -18.17
N GLY A 265 -32.81 2.21 -19.22
CA GLY A 265 -32.96 3.20 -20.28
C GLY A 265 -32.02 3.04 -21.48
N LEU A 266 -31.25 1.96 -21.56
CA LEU A 266 -30.34 1.69 -22.68
C LEU A 266 -31.08 0.99 -23.84
N ARG A 267 -30.59 1.21 -25.05
CA ARG A 267 -31.21 0.63 -26.29
C ARG A 267 -30.20 0.03 -27.26
N HIS A 268 -28.93 0.43 -27.18
CA HIS A 268 -27.88 0.07 -28.13
C HIS A 268 -26.66 -0.48 -27.42
N LEU A 269 -25.90 -1.37 -28.09
CA LEU A 269 -24.68 -1.97 -27.55
C LEU A 269 -23.62 -0.94 -27.17
N GLY A 270 -23.49 0.14 -27.93
CA GLY A 270 -22.51 1.21 -27.68
C GLY A 270 -22.74 1.98 -26.38
N GLU A 271 -23.94 1.94 -25.81
CA GLU A 271 -24.28 2.63 -24.56
C GLU A 271 -23.87 1.84 -23.31
N ILE A 272 -23.61 0.52 -23.42
CA ILE A 272 -23.42 -0.39 -22.30
C ILE A 272 -22.20 0.01 -21.45
N ASN A 273 -21.06 0.27 -22.08
CA ASN A 273 -19.82 0.57 -21.36
C ASN A 273 -19.96 1.81 -20.48
N GLY A 274 -20.60 2.86 -21.00
CA GLY A 274 -20.86 4.08 -20.23
C GLY A 274 -21.71 3.85 -18.99
N ALA A 275 -22.75 3.02 -19.10
CA ALA A 275 -23.63 2.69 -17.99
C ALA A 275 -22.91 1.83 -16.92
N MET A 276 -22.01 0.93 -17.30
CA MET A 276 -21.28 0.05 -16.38
C MET A 276 -20.37 0.81 -15.44
N VAL A 277 -19.86 1.96 -15.85
CA VAL A 277 -19.02 2.82 -14.98
C VAL A 277 -19.79 3.30 -13.73
N HIS A 278 -21.10 3.52 -13.86
CA HIS A 278 -21.92 4.04 -12.77
C HIS A 278 -22.45 2.96 -11.80
N LEU A 279 -22.49 1.69 -12.23
CA LEU A 279 -23.03 0.60 -11.42
C LEU A 279 -22.07 0.07 -10.35
N ARG A 280 -20.75 0.30 -10.48
CA ARG A 280 -19.74 -0.29 -9.61
C ARG A 280 -19.25 0.63 -8.48
N LYS A 281 -20.05 0.83 -7.47
CA LYS A 281 -19.52 1.16 -6.13
C LYS A 281 -19.49 -0.15 -5.31
N GLY A 282 -18.33 -0.84 -5.31
CA GLY A 282 -18.08 -1.91 -4.36
C GLY A 282 -18.22 -3.37 -4.82
N GLY A 283 -18.12 -3.67 -6.10
CA GLY A 283 -18.22 -5.06 -6.60
C GLY A 283 -17.18 -6.03 -6.01
N LYS A 284 -17.66 -7.15 -5.45
CA LYS A 284 -16.88 -8.21 -4.78
C LYS A 284 -16.15 -9.17 -5.74
N ALA A 285 -15.83 -8.79 -6.96
CA ALA A 285 -15.10 -9.68 -7.87
C ALA A 285 -13.72 -10.03 -7.29
N LYS A 286 -13.46 -11.31 -7.07
CA LYS A 286 -12.16 -11.85 -6.64
C LYS A 286 -11.18 -11.73 -7.81
N ARG A 287 -10.53 -10.59 -7.97
CA ARG A 287 -9.46 -10.39 -8.93
C ARG A 287 -8.13 -10.52 -8.22
N GLN A 288 -7.19 -11.21 -8.86
CA GLN A 288 -5.81 -11.22 -8.40
C GLN A 288 -5.18 -9.86 -8.72
N PRO A 289 -4.65 -9.16 -7.73
CA PRO A 289 -3.95 -7.90 -8.00
C PRO A 289 -2.69 -8.17 -8.82
N LYS A 290 -2.37 -7.23 -9.69
CA LYS A 290 -1.12 -7.17 -10.43
C LYS A 290 -0.17 -6.18 -9.76
N HIS A 291 1.09 -6.17 -10.16
CA HIS A 291 2.06 -5.24 -9.62
C HIS A 291 2.16 -3.97 -10.48
N LEU A 292 2.42 -2.86 -9.82
CA LEU A 292 2.58 -1.54 -10.43
C LEU A 292 3.61 -0.76 -9.61
N ILE A 293 4.56 -0.11 -10.28
CA ILE A 293 5.48 0.81 -9.61
C ILE A 293 4.89 2.23 -9.67
N VAL A 294 4.78 2.86 -8.51
CA VAL A 294 4.34 4.24 -8.38
C VAL A 294 5.45 5.02 -7.68
N LEU A 295 6.06 5.99 -8.38
CA LEU A 295 7.10 6.86 -7.83
C LEU A 295 6.54 8.26 -7.62
N ALA A 296 6.98 8.95 -6.57
CA ALA A 296 6.71 10.36 -6.37
C ALA A 296 7.72 11.22 -7.15
N ARG A 297 7.22 12.08 -8.02
CA ARG A 297 8.03 13.03 -8.80
C ARG A 297 8.47 14.23 -7.96
N ASN A 298 7.60 14.69 -7.10
CA ASN A 298 7.77 15.90 -6.29
C ASN A 298 6.96 15.77 -4.99
N GLN A 299 6.93 16.83 -4.20
CA GLN A 299 6.22 16.83 -2.91
C GLN A 299 4.70 16.61 -3.06
N THR A 300 4.09 17.14 -4.11
CA THR A 300 2.67 16.87 -4.43
C THR A 300 2.45 15.39 -4.75
N GLY A 301 3.36 14.79 -5.51
CA GLY A 301 3.33 13.36 -5.81
C GLY A 301 3.47 12.49 -4.56
N LEU A 302 4.33 12.87 -3.61
CA LEU A 302 4.45 12.16 -2.34
C LEU A 302 3.14 12.18 -1.55
N ARG A 303 2.48 13.34 -1.47
CA ARG A 303 1.17 13.46 -0.82
C ARG A 303 0.13 12.55 -1.47
N ASN A 304 0.07 12.53 -2.80
CA ASN A 304 -0.82 11.65 -3.54
C ASN A 304 -0.47 10.17 -3.35
N LEU A 305 0.82 9.84 -3.28
CA LEU A 305 1.27 8.47 -2.97
C LEU A 305 0.82 8.04 -1.57
N TYR A 306 1.00 8.88 -0.56
CA TYR A 306 0.53 8.61 0.80
C TYR A 306 -1.00 8.41 0.86
N LYS A 307 -1.75 9.23 0.12
CA LYS A 307 -3.19 9.09 0.00
C LYS A 307 -3.59 7.76 -0.63
N LEU A 308 -2.96 7.37 -1.73
CA LEU A 308 -3.23 6.10 -2.42
C LEU A 308 -2.91 4.88 -1.54
N ILE A 309 -1.78 4.90 -0.84
CA ILE A 309 -1.42 3.86 0.13
C ILE A 309 -2.48 3.74 1.23
N SER A 310 -2.88 4.88 1.79
CA SER A 310 -3.90 4.93 2.85
C SER A 310 -5.26 4.41 2.39
N LEU A 311 -5.73 4.83 1.22
CA LEU A 311 -6.99 4.33 0.64
C LEU A 311 -6.95 2.82 0.39
N GLY A 312 -5.82 2.32 -0.08
CA GLY A 312 -5.62 0.88 -0.28
C GLY A 312 -5.75 0.08 1.02
N HIS A 313 -5.24 0.61 2.12
CA HIS A 313 -5.33 -0.03 3.44
C HIS A 313 -6.69 0.17 4.11
N LEU A 314 -7.34 1.32 3.95
CA LEU A 314 -8.59 1.64 4.65
C LEU A 314 -9.84 1.20 3.88
N ASP A 315 -9.92 1.53 2.58
CA ASP A 315 -11.15 1.42 1.80
C ASP A 315 -11.14 0.22 0.84
N TYR A 316 -9.97 -0.19 0.36
CA TYR A 316 -9.84 -1.19 -0.71
C TYR A 316 -9.04 -2.43 -0.27
N PHE A 317 -8.88 -2.67 1.02
CA PHE A 317 -8.13 -3.82 1.52
C PHE A 317 -8.90 -5.13 1.27
N LYS A 318 -8.26 -6.05 0.53
CA LYS A 318 -8.73 -7.43 0.32
C LYS A 318 -7.52 -8.35 0.32
N ARG A 319 -7.11 -8.83 1.49
CA ARG A 319 -5.85 -9.57 1.70
C ARG A 319 -4.59 -8.71 1.47
N TYR A 320 -4.68 -7.76 0.55
CA TYR A 320 -3.65 -6.78 0.21
C TYR A 320 -4.25 -5.38 0.11
N PRO A 321 -3.46 -4.32 0.34
CA PRO A 321 -3.91 -2.94 0.12
C PRO A 321 -4.00 -2.67 -1.39
N ILE A 322 -5.20 -2.65 -1.93
CA ILE A 322 -5.45 -2.53 -3.37
C ILE A 322 -5.44 -1.07 -3.81
N MET A 323 -4.73 -0.79 -4.91
CA MET A 323 -4.83 0.48 -5.64
C MET A 323 -5.61 0.24 -6.93
N LEU A 324 -6.76 0.90 -7.06
CA LEU A 324 -7.59 0.84 -8.27
C LEU A 324 -7.09 1.85 -9.31
N LYS A 325 -7.08 1.46 -10.58
CA LYS A 325 -6.68 2.34 -11.69
C LYS A 325 -7.49 3.65 -11.71
N SER A 326 -8.79 3.59 -11.47
CA SER A 326 -9.66 4.76 -11.40
C SER A 326 -9.22 5.73 -10.30
N VAL A 327 -8.86 5.23 -9.13
CA VAL A 327 -8.41 6.04 -7.98
C VAL A 327 -7.01 6.62 -8.24
N ILE A 328 -6.13 5.86 -8.88
CA ILE A 328 -4.81 6.34 -9.30
C ILE A 328 -4.98 7.50 -10.30
N ASN A 329 -5.86 7.36 -11.29
CA ASN A 329 -6.11 8.40 -12.29
C ASN A 329 -6.61 9.71 -11.66
N GLU A 330 -7.45 9.62 -10.63
CA GLU A 330 -7.94 10.79 -9.88
C GLU A 330 -6.84 11.51 -9.07
N ASN A 331 -5.77 10.80 -8.72
CA ASN A 331 -4.67 11.30 -7.90
C ASN A 331 -3.32 11.27 -8.65
N ARG A 332 -3.35 11.39 -9.96
CA ARG A 332 -2.20 11.19 -10.86
C ARG A 332 -1.12 12.27 -10.74
N GLU A 333 -1.46 13.47 -10.31
CA GLU A 333 -0.53 14.60 -10.28
C GLU A 333 0.72 14.30 -9.45
N GLY A 334 1.88 14.53 -10.04
CA GLY A 334 3.17 14.32 -9.39
C GLY A 334 3.59 12.86 -9.25
N LEU A 335 2.90 11.93 -9.90
CA LEU A 335 3.23 10.50 -9.89
C LEU A 335 3.85 10.05 -11.20
N ILE A 336 4.78 9.12 -11.10
CA ILE A 336 5.40 8.40 -12.22
C ILE A 336 4.99 6.93 -12.09
N LEU A 337 4.43 6.36 -13.15
CA LEU A 337 4.00 4.97 -13.18
C LEU A 337 4.94 4.11 -14.02
N GLY A 338 5.39 3.01 -13.45
CA GLY A 338 6.20 1.99 -14.11
C GLY A 338 5.46 0.66 -14.22
N SER A 339 5.76 -0.09 -15.28
CA SER A 339 5.02 -1.33 -15.61
C SER A 339 5.32 -2.53 -14.71
N ALA A 340 6.25 -2.39 -13.77
CA ALA A 340 6.66 -3.40 -12.79
C ALA A 340 7.24 -4.71 -13.38
N CYS A 341 7.17 -5.78 -12.60
CA CYS A 341 7.80 -7.08 -12.85
C CYS A 341 6.93 -8.03 -13.70
N GLU A 342 7.24 -9.32 -13.66
CA GLU A 342 6.47 -10.39 -14.32
C GLU A 342 5.02 -10.49 -13.83
N ALA A 343 4.73 -10.00 -12.63
CA ALA A 343 3.37 -9.91 -12.09
C ALA A 343 2.63 -8.63 -12.52
N GLY A 344 3.26 -7.76 -13.30
CA GLY A 344 2.64 -6.56 -13.87
C GLY A 344 1.67 -6.87 -15.01
N GLU A 345 0.75 -5.93 -15.27
CA GLU A 345 -0.25 -6.10 -16.32
C GLU A 345 0.37 -6.21 -17.71
N LEU A 346 1.37 -5.36 -18.02
CA LEU A 346 2.01 -5.37 -19.33
C LEU A 346 2.78 -6.66 -19.59
N PHE A 347 3.63 -7.08 -18.65
CA PHE A 347 4.43 -8.29 -18.82
C PHE A 347 3.54 -9.53 -18.95
N ARG A 348 2.48 -9.62 -18.16
CA ARG A 348 1.48 -10.70 -18.29
C ARG A 348 0.83 -10.72 -19.67
N ALA A 349 0.46 -9.56 -20.20
CA ALA A 349 -0.10 -9.44 -21.54
C ALA A 349 0.89 -9.89 -22.62
N VAL A 350 2.17 -9.55 -22.50
CA VAL A 350 3.24 -10.01 -23.39
C VAL A 350 3.39 -11.55 -23.32
N ALA A 351 3.46 -12.09 -22.12
CA ALA A 351 3.60 -13.54 -21.88
C ALA A 351 2.36 -14.32 -22.41
N ASP A 352 1.17 -13.77 -22.28
CA ASP A 352 -0.07 -14.35 -22.76
C ASP A 352 -0.24 -14.24 -24.30
N GLY A 353 0.68 -13.55 -24.98
CA GLY A 353 0.67 -13.40 -26.42
C GLY A 353 -0.44 -12.50 -26.96
N LYS A 354 -0.84 -11.47 -26.20
CA LYS A 354 -1.78 -10.44 -26.67
C LYS A 354 -1.23 -9.73 -27.90
N ASP A 355 -2.13 -9.22 -28.75
CA ASP A 355 -1.71 -8.57 -29.98
C ASP A 355 -1.02 -7.22 -29.73
N TRP A 356 -0.34 -6.72 -30.77
CA TRP A 356 0.48 -5.52 -30.68
C TRP A 356 -0.30 -4.26 -30.31
N GLU A 357 -1.49 -4.10 -30.86
CA GLU A 357 -2.36 -2.96 -30.55
C GLU A 357 -2.84 -2.98 -29.09
N GLU A 358 -3.17 -4.15 -28.57
CA GLU A 358 -3.55 -4.34 -27.17
C GLU A 358 -2.34 -4.07 -26.24
N LEU A 359 -1.14 -4.56 -26.61
CA LEU A 359 0.07 -4.28 -25.85
C LEU A 359 0.39 -2.78 -25.83
N LYS A 360 0.23 -2.07 -26.96
CA LYS A 360 0.40 -0.62 -27.03
C LYS A 360 -0.61 0.12 -26.14
N ARG A 361 -1.86 -0.30 -26.17
CA ARG A 361 -2.92 0.26 -25.35
C ARG A 361 -2.59 0.13 -23.84
N ILE A 362 -2.16 -1.04 -23.40
CA ILE A 362 -1.75 -1.28 -22.01
C ILE A 362 -0.52 -0.44 -21.66
N ALA A 363 0.51 -0.49 -22.50
CA ALA A 363 1.78 0.23 -22.27
C ALA A 363 1.64 1.75 -22.24
N SER A 364 0.67 2.30 -22.97
CA SER A 364 0.49 3.75 -23.08
C SER A 364 0.10 4.45 -21.78
N TRP A 365 -0.44 3.75 -20.80
CA TRP A 365 -0.81 4.30 -19.49
C TRP A 365 0.40 4.55 -18.59
N TYR A 366 1.49 3.79 -18.75
CA TYR A 366 2.69 3.93 -17.96
C TYR A 366 3.56 5.10 -18.46
N ASP A 367 4.33 5.71 -17.56
CA ASP A 367 5.31 6.74 -17.91
C ASP A 367 6.63 6.11 -18.38
N TYR A 368 6.99 4.96 -17.84
CA TYR A 368 8.11 4.14 -18.30
C TYR A 368 7.77 2.65 -18.22
N LEU A 369 8.50 1.86 -18.99
CA LEU A 369 8.33 0.41 -19.00
C LEU A 369 9.53 -0.24 -18.31
N GLU A 370 9.30 -1.38 -17.68
CA GLU A 370 10.30 -2.10 -16.92
C GLU A 370 10.59 -3.45 -17.53
N ILE A 371 11.86 -3.83 -17.55
CA ILE A 371 12.35 -5.18 -17.84
C ILE A 371 13.30 -5.63 -16.73
N GLN A 372 13.39 -6.94 -16.52
CA GLN A 372 14.22 -7.52 -15.47
C GLN A 372 15.13 -8.60 -16.02
N PRO A 373 16.23 -8.93 -15.34
CA PRO A 373 17.06 -10.06 -15.73
C PRO A 373 16.22 -11.33 -15.89
N ILE A 374 16.50 -12.14 -16.89
CA ILE A 374 15.75 -13.39 -17.10
C ILE A 374 15.86 -14.35 -15.91
N CYS A 375 16.93 -14.27 -15.12
CA CYS A 375 17.07 -15.07 -13.90
C CYS A 375 15.97 -14.78 -12.85
N ASN A 376 15.34 -13.61 -12.89
CA ASN A 376 14.18 -13.29 -12.05
C ASN A 376 12.92 -14.08 -12.47
N ASN A 377 12.87 -14.55 -13.72
CA ASN A 377 11.72 -15.19 -14.33
C ASN A 377 11.93 -16.67 -14.67
N MET A 378 13.02 -17.27 -14.20
CA MET A 378 13.33 -18.70 -14.46
C MET A 378 12.29 -19.66 -13.90
N PHE A 379 11.51 -19.25 -12.91
CA PHE A 379 10.36 -20.02 -12.42
C PHE A 379 9.34 -20.30 -13.53
N MET A 380 9.19 -19.41 -14.50
CA MET A 380 8.28 -19.61 -15.64
C MET A 380 8.74 -20.80 -16.49
N LEU A 381 10.05 -20.99 -16.66
CA LEU A 381 10.61 -22.13 -17.34
C LEU A 381 10.43 -23.43 -16.52
N ARG A 382 10.72 -23.39 -15.22
CA ARG A 382 10.53 -24.55 -14.32
C ARG A 382 9.07 -25.02 -14.25
N LYS A 383 8.12 -24.08 -14.28
CA LYS A 383 6.68 -24.36 -14.25
C LYS A 383 6.06 -24.64 -15.63
N GLY A 384 6.87 -24.67 -16.69
CA GLY A 384 6.39 -24.93 -18.05
C GLY A 384 5.57 -23.81 -18.67
N MET A 385 5.59 -22.62 -18.10
CA MET A 385 4.89 -21.43 -18.63
C MET A 385 5.56 -20.90 -19.90
N VAL A 386 6.86 -21.11 -20.03
CA VAL A 386 7.66 -20.83 -21.21
C VAL A 386 8.47 -22.07 -21.57
N ARG A 387 8.96 -22.18 -22.81
CA ARG A 387 9.68 -23.35 -23.32
C ARG A 387 11.19 -23.20 -23.29
N SER A 388 11.71 -21.98 -23.21
CA SER A 388 13.14 -21.71 -23.25
C SER A 388 13.48 -20.38 -22.59
N GLU A 389 14.75 -20.20 -22.25
CA GLU A 389 15.28 -18.91 -21.80
C GLU A 389 15.19 -17.84 -22.90
N GLU A 390 15.32 -18.25 -24.16
CA GLU A 390 15.23 -17.33 -25.29
C GLU A 390 13.84 -16.69 -25.38
N GLU A 391 12.81 -17.41 -25.00
CA GLU A 391 11.45 -16.85 -24.93
C GLU A 391 11.32 -15.77 -23.86
N LEU A 392 12.00 -15.92 -22.71
CA LEU A 392 12.09 -14.88 -21.69
C LEU A 392 12.80 -13.64 -22.21
N ARG A 393 13.89 -13.83 -22.99
CA ARG A 393 14.59 -12.72 -23.67
C ARG A 393 13.68 -12.02 -24.68
N ASP A 394 12.88 -12.77 -25.41
CA ASP A 394 11.94 -12.23 -26.40
C ASP A 394 10.84 -11.39 -25.74
N PHE A 395 10.39 -11.71 -24.54
CA PHE A 395 9.48 -10.87 -23.77
C PHE A 395 10.10 -9.50 -23.49
N ASN A 396 11.35 -9.47 -23.04
CA ASN A 396 12.08 -8.23 -22.80
C ASN A 396 12.31 -7.44 -24.10
N ARG A 397 12.65 -8.11 -25.20
CA ARG A 397 12.77 -7.47 -26.53
C ARG A 397 11.45 -6.83 -26.97
N THR A 398 10.34 -7.49 -26.72
CA THR A 398 8.99 -6.98 -27.02
C THR A 398 8.71 -5.70 -26.25
N VAL A 399 9.03 -5.67 -24.95
CA VAL A 399 8.85 -4.46 -24.13
C VAL A 399 9.76 -3.32 -24.61
N VAL A 400 11.01 -3.60 -24.97
CA VAL A 400 11.94 -2.59 -25.53
C VAL A 400 11.35 -2.00 -26.82
N LYS A 401 10.83 -2.83 -27.70
CA LYS A 401 10.21 -2.40 -28.96
C LYS A 401 8.94 -1.56 -28.75
N LEU A 402 8.12 -1.93 -27.76
CA LEU A 402 6.97 -1.12 -27.35
C LEU A 402 7.40 0.27 -26.87
N GLY A 403 8.44 0.35 -26.06
CA GLY A 403 9.00 1.62 -25.58
C GLY A 403 9.50 2.50 -26.72
N GLU A 404 10.20 1.92 -27.68
CA GLU A 404 10.67 2.64 -28.88
C GLU A 404 9.50 3.20 -29.69
N GLU A 405 8.49 2.40 -29.97
CA GLU A 405 7.34 2.83 -30.76
C GLU A 405 6.49 3.89 -30.04
N LEU A 406 6.32 3.78 -28.72
CA LEU A 406 5.53 4.72 -27.91
C LEU A 406 6.35 5.93 -27.41
N GLY A 407 7.65 5.97 -27.67
CA GLY A 407 8.52 7.02 -27.16
C GLY A 407 8.65 7.02 -25.64
N LYS A 408 8.57 5.85 -24.99
CA LYS A 408 8.68 5.68 -23.55
C LYS A 408 10.01 5.05 -23.16
N PRO A 409 10.69 5.56 -22.12
CA PRO A 409 11.90 4.91 -21.63
C PRO A 409 11.60 3.51 -21.12
N VAL A 410 12.49 2.57 -21.47
CA VAL A 410 12.49 1.21 -20.91
C VAL A 410 13.64 1.11 -19.93
N CYS A 411 13.36 0.71 -18.71
CA CYS A 411 14.32 0.64 -17.61
C CYS A 411 14.52 -0.79 -17.15
N ALA A 412 15.78 -1.21 -17.03
CA ALA A 412 16.16 -2.47 -16.41
C ALA A 412 16.20 -2.30 -14.88
N THR A 413 15.51 -3.18 -14.16
CA THR A 413 15.49 -3.19 -12.71
C THR A 413 15.88 -4.55 -12.15
N GLY A 414 16.36 -4.57 -10.91
CA GLY A 414 16.78 -5.80 -10.26
C GLY A 414 15.69 -6.50 -9.45
N ASP A 415 14.61 -5.80 -9.11
CA ASP A 415 13.62 -6.29 -8.14
C ASP A 415 14.30 -6.77 -6.85
N VAL A 416 15.16 -5.92 -6.30
CA VAL A 416 16.09 -6.24 -5.23
C VAL A 416 15.37 -6.57 -3.95
N HIS A 417 15.64 -7.75 -3.38
CA HIS A 417 15.07 -8.21 -2.10
C HIS A 417 16.14 -8.50 -1.04
N PHE A 418 17.39 -8.62 -1.42
CA PHE A 418 18.53 -8.77 -0.51
C PHE A 418 19.78 -8.16 -1.11
N LEU A 419 20.75 -7.89 -0.27
CA LEU A 419 21.89 -7.06 -0.65
C LEU A 419 22.96 -7.86 -1.41
N ASP A 420 23.43 -8.97 -0.86
CA ASP A 420 24.48 -9.81 -1.40
C ASP A 420 23.95 -11.20 -1.78
N PRO A 421 24.58 -11.90 -2.75
CA PRO A 421 24.13 -13.24 -3.18
C PRO A 421 24.00 -14.25 -2.03
N GLU A 422 24.90 -14.15 -1.03
CA GLU A 422 24.92 -15.04 0.15
C GLU A 422 23.69 -14.87 1.05
N ASP A 423 22.98 -13.77 0.94
CA ASP A 423 21.81 -13.46 1.77
C ASP A 423 20.54 -14.21 1.31
N GLU A 424 20.57 -14.85 0.16
CA GLU A 424 19.42 -15.57 -0.39
C GLU A 424 18.85 -16.62 0.59
N ILE A 425 19.70 -17.29 1.35
CA ILE A 425 19.30 -18.31 2.32
C ILE A 425 18.36 -17.75 3.39
N TYR A 426 18.55 -16.51 3.82
CA TYR A 426 17.69 -15.87 4.81
C TYR A 426 16.28 -15.65 4.26
N ARG A 427 16.18 -15.29 2.99
CA ARG A 427 14.87 -15.16 2.32
C ARG A 427 14.17 -16.51 2.18
N HIS A 428 14.90 -17.57 1.85
CA HIS A 428 14.37 -18.95 1.81
C HIS A 428 13.75 -19.35 3.16
N ILE A 429 14.45 -19.05 4.27
CA ILE A 429 13.97 -19.34 5.63
C ILE A 429 12.69 -18.57 5.94
N LEU A 430 12.64 -17.27 5.59
CA LEU A 430 11.44 -16.44 5.81
C LEU A 430 10.24 -16.93 4.97
N LEU A 431 10.44 -17.26 3.71
CA LEU A 431 9.38 -17.80 2.85
C LEU A 431 8.88 -19.16 3.33
N ALA A 432 9.79 -20.04 3.77
CA ALA A 432 9.43 -21.31 4.35
C ALA A 432 8.59 -21.15 5.63
N SER A 433 8.91 -20.16 6.46
CA SER A 433 8.13 -19.84 7.66
C SER A 433 6.69 -19.42 7.37
N LYS A 434 6.45 -18.88 6.17
CA LYS A 434 5.12 -18.52 5.65
C LYS A 434 4.38 -19.68 4.98
N GLY A 435 5.02 -20.83 4.83
CA GLY A 435 4.44 -22.03 4.22
C GLY A 435 4.51 -22.08 2.69
N PHE A 436 5.40 -21.34 2.05
CA PHE A 436 5.62 -21.44 0.62
C PHE A 436 6.35 -22.75 0.27
N GLU A 437 5.75 -23.55 -0.59
CA GLU A 437 6.32 -24.83 -1.03
C GLU A 437 7.58 -24.67 -1.90
N ASP A 438 7.67 -23.56 -2.61
CA ASP A 438 8.78 -23.20 -3.50
C ASP A 438 9.82 -22.28 -2.82
N ALA A 439 9.86 -22.26 -1.49
CA ALA A 439 10.75 -21.38 -0.72
C ALA A 439 12.26 -21.58 -1.06
N ASP A 440 12.68 -22.78 -1.44
CA ASP A 440 14.06 -23.11 -1.78
C ASP A 440 14.43 -22.91 -3.26
N GLU A 441 13.49 -22.48 -4.08
CA GLU A 441 13.76 -22.20 -5.50
C GLU A 441 14.73 -21.02 -5.66
N PRO A 442 15.78 -21.16 -6.48
CA PRO A 442 16.73 -20.07 -6.68
C PRO A 442 16.07 -18.83 -7.29
N LEU A 443 16.32 -17.69 -6.67
CA LEU A 443 15.88 -16.40 -7.16
C LEU A 443 16.93 -15.34 -6.78
N PRO A 444 17.94 -15.07 -7.65
CA PRO A 444 19.08 -14.24 -7.33
C PRO A 444 18.79 -12.74 -7.47
N ILE A 445 17.85 -12.26 -6.69
CA ILE A 445 17.39 -10.86 -6.68
C ILE A 445 18.17 -10.01 -5.67
N TYR A 446 19.50 -10.12 -5.72
CA TYR A 446 20.40 -9.29 -4.94
C TYR A 446 20.69 -7.95 -5.62
N PHE A 447 21.31 -7.03 -4.88
CA PHE A 447 21.70 -5.73 -5.41
C PHE A 447 22.92 -5.85 -6.31
N LYS A 448 22.67 -5.92 -7.62
CA LYS A 448 23.69 -6.08 -8.64
C LYS A 448 24.42 -4.78 -8.94
N THR A 449 25.71 -4.88 -9.24
CA THR A 449 26.50 -3.77 -9.79
C THR A 449 26.00 -3.39 -11.17
N THR A 450 26.40 -2.22 -11.66
CA THR A 450 26.07 -1.79 -13.03
C THR A 450 26.61 -2.75 -14.06
N THR A 451 27.86 -3.22 -13.89
CA THR A 451 28.49 -4.22 -14.77
C THR A 451 27.67 -5.51 -14.83
N GLU A 452 27.28 -6.04 -13.67
CA GLU A 452 26.45 -7.26 -13.60
C GLU A 452 25.11 -7.07 -14.34
N MET A 453 24.46 -5.93 -14.17
CA MET A 453 23.21 -5.63 -14.88
C MET A 453 23.42 -5.49 -16.39
N LEU A 454 24.50 -4.85 -16.83
CA LEU A 454 24.84 -4.76 -18.27
C LEU A 454 25.06 -6.13 -18.90
N GLU A 455 25.69 -7.04 -18.18
CA GLU A 455 25.88 -8.44 -18.62
C GLU A 455 24.54 -9.17 -18.75
N GLU A 456 23.64 -8.99 -17.81
CA GLU A 456 22.29 -9.60 -17.83
C GLU A 456 21.48 -9.22 -19.08
N PHE A 457 21.72 -8.04 -19.64
CA PHE A 457 21.00 -7.51 -20.81
C PHE A 457 21.85 -7.46 -22.09
N SER A 458 23.03 -8.13 -22.10
CA SER A 458 23.95 -8.14 -23.24
C SER A 458 23.31 -8.63 -24.55
N TYR A 459 22.31 -9.49 -24.47
CA TYR A 459 21.55 -10.01 -25.62
C TYR A 459 20.75 -8.94 -26.38
N LEU A 460 20.51 -7.78 -25.77
CA LEU A 460 19.87 -6.64 -26.44
C LEU A 460 20.82 -5.84 -27.33
N GLY A 461 22.13 -6.17 -27.29
CA GLY A 461 23.16 -5.37 -27.89
C GLY A 461 23.72 -4.30 -26.92
N LYS A 462 24.96 -3.90 -27.14
CA LYS A 462 25.72 -3.04 -26.22
C LYS A 462 25.02 -1.68 -25.98
N GLU A 463 24.53 -1.05 -27.04
CA GLU A 463 23.87 0.27 -26.96
C GLU A 463 22.52 0.18 -26.22
N THR A 464 21.66 -0.74 -26.62
CA THR A 464 20.35 -0.94 -25.98
C THR A 464 20.50 -1.37 -24.52
N ALA A 465 21.44 -2.26 -24.19
CA ALA A 465 21.73 -2.64 -22.81
C ALA A 465 22.14 -1.42 -21.97
N TYR A 466 22.99 -0.56 -22.51
CA TYR A 466 23.40 0.68 -21.85
C TYR A 466 22.20 1.61 -21.66
N ASP A 467 21.35 1.75 -22.66
CA ASP A 467 20.14 2.60 -22.58
C ASP A 467 19.20 2.14 -21.46
N VAL A 468 18.86 0.86 -21.39
CA VAL A 468 17.92 0.33 -20.40
C VAL A 468 18.49 0.27 -18.99
N VAL A 469 19.78 -0.02 -18.85
CA VAL A 469 20.45 -0.18 -17.53
C VAL A 469 20.89 1.16 -16.96
N VAL A 470 21.52 2.02 -17.75
CA VAL A 470 22.17 3.25 -17.27
C VAL A 470 21.39 4.50 -17.68
N ARG A 471 21.25 4.75 -18.97
CA ARG A 471 20.71 6.02 -19.46
C ARG A 471 19.26 6.26 -19.01
N ASN A 472 18.38 5.31 -19.22
CA ASN A 472 16.96 5.47 -18.93
C ASN A 472 16.68 5.46 -17.44
N THR A 473 17.39 4.66 -16.65
CA THR A 473 17.22 4.67 -15.18
C THR A 473 17.64 6.01 -14.59
N ASN A 474 18.73 6.59 -15.09
CA ASN A 474 19.14 7.96 -14.71
C ASN A 474 18.14 9.01 -15.18
N LEU A 475 17.53 8.84 -16.34
CA LEU A 475 16.47 9.74 -16.84
C LEU A 475 15.27 9.78 -15.88
N ILE A 476 14.80 8.64 -15.41
CA ILE A 476 13.71 8.59 -14.43
C ILE A 476 14.13 9.27 -13.12
N ALA A 477 15.37 9.08 -12.68
CA ALA A 477 15.88 9.78 -11.51
C ALA A 477 15.90 11.31 -11.71
N ASP A 478 16.17 11.79 -12.92
CA ASP A 478 16.12 13.22 -13.27
C ASP A 478 14.70 13.78 -13.25
N TRP A 479 13.69 12.97 -13.53
CA TRP A 479 12.29 13.37 -13.43
C TRP A 479 11.85 13.63 -11.98
N CYS A 480 12.55 13.06 -11.02
CA CYS A 480 12.23 13.18 -9.61
C CYS A 480 13.00 14.32 -8.97
N GLU A 481 12.30 15.24 -8.32
CA GLU A 481 12.88 16.28 -7.48
C GLU A 481 13.35 15.68 -6.14
N PRO A 482 14.27 16.33 -5.42
CA PRO A 482 14.52 16.01 -4.03
C PRO A 482 13.25 16.19 -3.18
N ILE A 483 12.89 15.18 -2.40
CA ILE A 483 11.65 15.13 -1.62
C ILE A 483 11.99 14.95 -0.15
N GLU A 484 11.25 15.63 0.71
CA GLU A 484 11.28 15.41 2.16
C GLU A 484 10.08 14.54 2.56
N PRO A 485 10.30 13.28 2.99
CA PRO A 485 9.21 12.38 3.34
C PRO A 485 8.44 12.79 4.59
N LEU A 486 9.08 13.59 5.46
CA LEU A 486 8.47 14.20 6.63
C LEU A 486 8.71 15.71 6.56
N PRO A 487 7.69 16.55 6.77
CA PRO A 487 7.88 18.01 6.84
C PRO A 487 8.80 18.40 7.98
N LYS A 488 9.64 19.40 7.77
CA LYS A 488 10.49 19.96 8.82
C LYS A 488 9.68 20.88 9.71
N GLY A 489 9.98 20.88 11.01
CA GLY A 489 9.39 21.76 11.99
C GLY A 489 8.36 21.08 12.89
N LEU A 490 7.71 21.90 13.69
CA LEU A 490 6.65 21.49 14.61
C LEU A 490 5.30 21.97 14.08
N PHE A 491 4.33 21.09 14.09
CA PHE A 491 2.97 21.34 13.60
C PHE A 491 1.98 21.14 14.76
N ALA A 492 1.81 22.17 15.57
CA ALA A 492 0.88 22.13 16.68
C ALA A 492 -0.56 22.29 16.19
N PRO A 493 -1.52 21.58 16.77
CA PRO A 493 -2.93 21.86 16.54
C PRO A 493 -3.31 23.22 17.10
N LYS A 494 -4.46 23.76 16.70
CA LYS A 494 -4.99 25.00 17.22
C LYS A 494 -6.16 24.70 18.17
N LEU A 495 -6.17 25.39 19.30
CA LEU A 495 -7.31 25.48 20.19
C LEU A 495 -7.75 26.94 20.28
N GLU A 496 -9.04 27.18 20.16
CA GLU A 496 -9.58 28.54 20.22
C GLU A 496 -9.29 29.17 21.58
N ASP A 497 -8.75 30.40 21.54
CA ASP A 497 -8.42 31.20 22.74
C ASP A 497 -7.53 30.49 23.78
N SER A 498 -6.66 29.59 23.32
CA SER A 498 -5.81 28.80 24.25
C SER A 498 -4.92 29.65 25.15
N ASP A 499 -4.36 30.76 24.64
CA ASP A 499 -3.56 31.70 25.41
C ASP A 499 -4.38 32.46 26.46
N GLY A 500 -5.56 32.95 26.08
CA GLY A 500 -6.48 33.63 26.98
C GLY A 500 -7.02 32.72 28.08
N GLU A 501 -7.41 31.50 27.72
CA GLU A 501 -7.91 30.51 28.67
C GLU A 501 -6.83 30.07 29.65
N LEU A 502 -5.59 29.85 29.20
CA LEU A 502 -4.46 29.51 30.06
C LEU A 502 -4.17 30.63 31.08
N LYS A 503 -4.17 31.87 30.63
CA LYS A 503 -4.00 33.03 31.51
C LYS A 503 -5.09 33.10 32.59
N ARG A 504 -6.35 32.94 32.20
CA ARG A 504 -7.48 32.95 33.15
C ARG A 504 -7.37 31.85 34.19
N LEU A 505 -7.05 30.64 33.79
CA LEU A 505 -6.85 29.52 34.70
C LEU A 505 -5.72 29.75 35.69
N VAL A 506 -4.57 30.20 35.20
CA VAL A 506 -3.37 30.42 36.03
C VAL A 506 -3.60 31.53 37.04
N TRP A 507 -4.06 32.70 36.62
CA TRP A 507 -4.34 33.82 37.52
C TRP A 507 -5.48 33.54 38.46
N GLY A 508 -6.53 32.87 38.01
CA GLY A 508 -7.65 32.43 38.85
C GLY A 508 -7.17 31.53 39.99
N LYS A 509 -6.31 30.55 39.70
CA LYS A 509 -5.72 29.67 40.72
C LYS A 509 -4.75 30.38 41.63
N ALA A 510 -3.96 31.30 41.11
CA ALA A 510 -3.06 32.13 41.91
C ALA A 510 -3.84 32.97 42.95
N HIS A 511 -4.93 33.58 42.54
CA HIS A 511 -5.81 34.32 43.46
C HIS A 511 -6.53 33.40 44.45
N GLU A 512 -6.93 32.24 44.05
CA GLU A 512 -7.54 31.23 44.94
C GLU A 512 -6.59 30.78 46.04
N LEU A 513 -5.29 30.57 45.73
CA LEU A 513 -4.31 30.06 46.66
C LEU A 513 -3.63 31.16 47.50
N TYR A 514 -3.37 32.32 46.91
CA TYR A 514 -2.52 33.38 47.49
C TYR A 514 -3.25 34.71 47.72
N GLY A 515 -4.56 34.78 47.46
CA GLY A 515 -5.36 35.96 47.66
C GLY A 515 -5.42 36.91 46.47
N GLU A 516 -6.14 38.02 46.59
CA GLU A 516 -6.33 39.01 45.51
C GLU A 516 -5.03 39.69 45.08
N GLU A 517 -4.09 39.83 46.00
CA GLU A 517 -2.75 40.36 45.76
C GLU A 517 -1.70 39.27 46.07
N PRO A 518 -1.40 38.33 45.13
CA PRO A 518 -0.41 37.31 45.37
C PRO A 518 0.99 37.89 45.67
N PRO A 519 1.84 37.20 46.44
CA PRO A 519 3.21 37.64 46.67
C PRO A 519 3.97 37.87 45.37
N GLN A 520 4.89 38.83 45.40
CA GLN A 520 5.68 39.22 44.22
C GLN A 520 6.42 38.03 43.59
N ILE A 521 6.93 37.10 44.42
CA ILE A 521 7.62 35.90 43.94
C ILE A 521 6.71 35.01 43.06
N VAL A 522 5.43 34.91 43.41
CA VAL A 522 4.43 34.19 42.63
C VAL A 522 4.14 34.91 41.33
N VAL A 523 3.89 36.23 41.39
CA VAL A 523 3.59 37.08 40.23
C VAL A 523 4.76 37.05 39.22
N ASP A 524 5.98 37.21 39.68
CA ASP A 524 7.18 37.20 38.81
C ASP A 524 7.35 35.86 38.11
N ARG A 525 7.21 34.78 38.83
CA ARG A 525 7.31 33.43 38.27
C ARG A 525 6.24 33.17 37.22
N ILE A 526 5.00 33.53 37.48
CA ILE A 526 3.89 33.37 36.51
C ILE A 526 4.16 34.21 35.28
N ASN A 527 4.57 35.46 35.40
CA ASN A 527 4.84 36.32 34.25
C ASN A 527 6.00 35.82 33.40
N VAL A 528 7.06 35.31 33.97
CA VAL A 528 8.21 34.72 33.25
C VAL A 528 7.73 33.48 32.48
N GLU A 529 7.05 32.58 33.15
CA GLU A 529 6.59 31.33 32.52
C GLU A 529 5.54 31.56 31.42
N LEU A 530 4.49 32.35 31.69
CA LEU A 530 3.48 32.69 30.69
C LEU A 530 4.07 33.45 29.51
N GLY A 531 5.01 34.36 29.76
CA GLY A 531 5.71 35.10 28.71
C GLY A 531 6.43 34.17 27.74
N ASP A 532 7.18 33.22 28.23
CA ASP A 532 7.89 32.25 27.42
C ASP A 532 6.94 31.26 26.71
N ILE A 533 5.96 30.73 27.42
CA ILE A 533 4.98 29.79 26.89
C ILE A 533 4.21 30.40 25.72
N ILE A 534 3.69 31.61 25.87
CA ILE A 534 2.88 32.27 24.84
C ILE A 534 3.73 32.74 23.66
N ARG A 535 4.91 33.34 23.95
CA ARG A 535 5.85 33.76 22.92
C ARG A 535 6.29 32.61 22.03
N CYS A 536 6.53 31.42 22.58
CA CYS A 536 6.93 30.23 21.86
C CYS A 536 5.72 29.42 21.31
N LYS A 537 4.49 29.88 21.52
CA LYS A 537 3.26 29.22 21.10
C LYS A 537 3.06 27.81 21.69
N TYR A 538 3.49 27.62 22.93
CA TYR A 538 3.30 26.36 23.66
C TYR A 538 2.00 26.31 24.48
N ASP A 539 1.20 27.37 24.45
CA ASP A 539 -0.10 27.46 25.11
C ASP A 539 -1.06 26.36 24.68
N VAL A 540 -1.04 25.96 23.41
CA VAL A 540 -1.84 24.84 22.88
C VAL A 540 -1.47 23.52 23.55
N ILE A 541 -0.18 23.26 23.75
CA ILE A 541 0.32 22.04 24.41
C ILE A 541 -0.16 22.00 25.86
N TYR A 542 -0.01 23.11 26.58
CA TYR A 542 -0.51 23.25 27.95
C TYR A 542 -2.02 23.04 28.03
N MET A 543 -2.77 23.73 27.19
CA MET A 543 -4.23 23.63 27.20
C MET A 543 -4.74 22.25 26.78
N SER A 544 -4.07 21.58 25.85
CA SER A 544 -4.38 20.20 25.49
C SER A 544 -4.22 19.26 26.69
N ALA A 545 -3.09 19.36 27.39
CA ALA A 545 -2.84 18.60 28.61
C ALA A 545 -3.87 18.92 29.70
N GLN A 546 -4.16 20.19 29.92
CA GLN A 546 -5.14 20.67 30.91
C GLN A 546 -6.53 20.07 30.64
N LYS A 547 -7.00 20.13 29.39
CA LYS A 547 -8.31 19.59 29.03
C LYS A 547 -8.41 18.08 29.19
N LEU A 548 -7.35 17.35 28.87
CA LEU A 548 -7.28 15.90 29.08
C LEU A 548 -7.32 15.53 30.57
N VAL A 549 -6.56 16.24 31.40
CA VAL A 549 -6.55 16.03 32.85
C VAL A 549 -7.90 16.35 33.46
N GLN A 550 -8.49 17.49 33.11
CA GLN A 550 -9.81 17.92 33.59
C GLN A 550 -10.89 16.92 33.21
N ASN A 551 -10.93 16.45 31.98
CA ASN A 551 -11.89 15.46 31.53
C ASN A 551 -11.83 14.17 32.36
N SER A 552 -10.63 13.68 32.64
CA SER A 552 -10.44 12.50 33.48
C SER A 552 -10.92 12.71 34.92
N LEU A 553 -10.56 13.84 35.51
CA LEU A 553 -10.98 14.21 36.88
C LEU A 553 -12.49 14.37 37.02
N GLU A 554 -13.14 14.99 36.05
CA GLU A 554 -14.59 15.15 36.01
C GLU A 554 -15.35 13.81 35.93
N HIS A 555 -14.70 12.77 35.39
CA HIS A 555 -15.25 11.40 35.35
C HIS A 555 -14.80 10.54 36.55
N GLY A 556 -14.15 11.15 37.55
CA GLY A 556 -13.77 10.49 38.79
C GLY A 556 -12.44 9.72 38.77
N TYR A 557 -11.61 9.93 37.77
CA TYR A 557 -10.31 9.27 37.62
C TYR A 557 -9.15 10.23 37.81
N LEU A 558 -8.22 9.87 38.70
CA LEU A 558 -7.02 10.66 38.96
C LEU A 558 -6.03 10.57 37.78
N VAL A 559 -5.28 11.65 37.59
CA VAL A 559 -4.19 11.75 36.62
C VAL A 559 -2.93 12.19 37.36
N GLY A 560 -1.83 11.45 37.16
CA GLY A 560 -0.50 11.85 37.63
C GLY A 560 0.32 12.44 36.50
N SER A 561 1.06 13.47 36.75
CA SER A 561 2.10 13.95 35.84
C SER A 561 3.44 13.28 36.13
N ARG A 562 4.30 13.19 35.11
CA ARG A 562 5.62 12.59 35.19
C ARG A 562 6.63 13.48 34.45
N GLY A 563 7.89 13.44 34.87
CA GLY A 563 8.97 14.14 34.19
C GLY A 563 9.07 15.61 34.55
N SER A 564 9.67 16.41 33.66
CA SER A 564 10.06 17.80 33.90
C SER A 564 8.90 18.80 34.01
N VAL A 565 7.66 18.39 33.70
CA VAL A 565 6.49 19.28 33.81
C VAL A 565 6.25 19.77 35.24
N GLY A 566 6.69 19.03 36.23
CA GLY A 566 6.70 19.47 37.66
C GLY A 566 7.50 20.71 37.94
N SER A 567 8.36 21.17 37.04
CA SER A 567 9.10 22.42 37.12
C SER A 567 8.30 23.66 36.74
N SER A 568 7.12 23.50 36.12
CA SER A 568 6.29 24.59 35.66
C SER A 568 5.22 24.97 36.68
N LEU A 569 5.30 26.22 37.19
CA LEU A 569 4.26 26.76 38.02
C LEU A 569 2.96 26.98 37.27
N VAL A 570 3.04 27.35 35.99
CA VAL A 570 1.85 27.46 35.11
C VAL A 570 1.15 26.12 34.97
N ALA A 571 1.89 25.01 34.84
CA ALA A 571 1.30 23.68 34.83
C ALA A 571 0.60 23.34 36.14
N PHE A 572 1.16 23.71 37.28
CA PHE A 572 0.51 23.56 38.57
C PHE A 572 -0.77 24.41 38.69
N MET A 573 -0.68 25.69 38.36
CA MET A 573 -1.83 26.63 38.45
C MET A 573 -2.98 26.28 37.49
N SER A 574 -2.66 25.70 36.35
CA SER A 574 -3.68 25.24 35.37
C SER A 574 -4.23 23.86 35.68
N GLY A 575 -3.72 23.14 36.66
CA GLY A 575 -4.21 21.82 37.05
C GLY A 575 -3.60 20.64 36.30
N ILE A 576 -2.51 20.84 35.55
CA ILE A 576 -1.83 19.77 34.80
C ILE A 576 -1.01 18.89 35.75
N THR A 577 -0.31 19.50 36.71
CA THR A 577 0.50 18.82 37.74
C THR A 577 0.09 19.20 39.14
N GLU A 578 0.30 18.32 40.09
CA GLU A 578 0.10 18.58 41.50
C GLU A 578 1.36 19.18 42.21
N VAL A 579 2.47 19.31 41.47
CA VAL A 579 3.74 19.80 41.98
C VAL A 579 3.77 21.30 41.90
N ASN A 580 3.84 21.96 43.07
CA ASN A 580 4.10 23.40 43.19
C ASN A 580 5.61 23.63 43.13
N SER A 581 6.11 24.21 42.04
CA SER A 581 7.55 24.41 41.81
C SER A 581 8.15 25.64 42.50
N LEU A 582 7.35 26.44 43.16
CA LEU A 582 7.83 27.57 43.94
C LEU A 582 8.77 27.12 45.06
N PRO A 583 9.62 28.02 45.60
CA PRO A 583 10.37 27.73 46.79
C PRO A 583 9.49 27.30 47.98
N ALA A 584 10.03 26.56 48.90
CA ALA A 584 9.30 26.09 50.08
C ALA A 584 8.65 27.24 50.83
N HIS A 585 7.40 27.08 51.21
CA HIS A 585 6.61 28.15 51.84
C HIS A 585 5.42 27.63 52.63
N TYR A 586 4.87 28.48 53.44
CA TYR A 586 3.57 28.30 54.07
C TYR A 586 2.49 29.06 53.32
N ARG A 587 1.31 28.55 53.20
CA ARG A 587 0.13 29.25 52.72
C ARG A 587 -1.11 28.91 53.56
N CYS A 588 -1.90 29.93 53.90
CA CYS A 588 -3.12 29.72 54.66
C CYS A 588 -4.29 29.34 53.71
N PRO A 589 -4.98 28.21 53.93
CA PRO A 589 -6.12 27.85 53.11
C PRO A 589 -7.36 28.71 53.34
N LYS A 590 -7.42 29.47 54.43
CA LYS A 590 -8.56 30.32 54.81
C LYS A 590 -8.39 31.79 54.40
N CYS A 591 -7.37 32.48 54.97
CA CYS A 591 -7.12 33.91 54.71
C CYS A 591 -6.18 34.19 53.55
N LYS A 592 -5.58 33.15 52.98
CA LYS A 592 -4.62 33.22 51.87
C LYS A 592 -3.30 33.88 52.18
N HIS A 593 -2.99 34.18 53.43
CA HIS A 593 -1.66 34.66 53.86
C HIS A 593 -0.60 33.59 53.50
N SER A 594 0.55 34.03 53.07
CA SER A 594 1.69 33.16 52.72
C SER A 594 2.98 33.68 53.33
N ASP A 595 3.90 32.76 53.63
CA ASP A 595 5.23 33.04 54.17
C ASP A 595 6.28 32.26 53.37
N PHE A 596 7.07 32.99 52.55
CA PHE A 596 8.19 32.46 51.79
C PHE A 596 9.52 32.65 52.49
N ASP A 597 9.57 33.48 53.57
CA ASP A 597 10.82 33.85 54.21
C ASP A 597 11.29 32.79 55.19
N TYR A 598 10.40 32.08 55.83
CA TYR A 598 10.71 31.07 56.84
C TYR A 598 11.68 30.00 56.33
N ALA A 599 11.42 29.45 55.14
CA ALA A 599 12.21 28.39 54.53
C ALA A 599 13.57 28.88 54.01
N GLN A 600 13.75 30.19 53.86
CA GLN A 600 14.97 30.80 53.31
C GLN A 600 15.90 31.33 54.42
N ASP A 601 15.57 31.12 55.69
CA ASP A 601 16.44 31.44 56.78
C ASP A 601 17.80 30.72 56.62
N PRO A 602 18.92 31.44 56.48
CA PRO A 602 20.23 30.82 56.32
C PRO A 602 20.64 29.89 57.46
N ALA A 603 20.02 30.04 58.64
CA ALA A 603 20.26 29.17 59.78
C ALA A 603 19.56 27.85 59.69
N HIS A 604 18.41 27.79 58.98
CA HIS A 604 17.56 26.62 58.85
C HIS A 604 16.89 26.55 57.46
N PRO A 605 17.67 26.42 56.39
CA PRO A 605 17.11 26.40 55.06
C PRO A 605 16.32 25.09 54.78
N TYR A 606 15.14 25.22 54.16
CA TYR A 606 14.33 24.08 53.69
C TYR A 606 14.27 24.08 52.18
N GLY A 607 14.60 22.96 51.58
CA GLY A 607 14.49 22.74 50.11
C GLY A 607 13.09 22.33 49.68
N CYS A 608 12.27 21.84 50.59
CA CYS A 608 10.90 21.38 50.33
C CYS A 608 9.95 21.81 51.44
N GLY A 609 8.77 22.29 51.07
CA GLY A 609 7.76 22.70 52.05
C GLY A 609 7.27 21.56 52.94
N ALA A 610 7.24 20.33 52.46
CA ALA A 610 6.84 19.15 53.24
C ALA A 610 7.76 18.90 54.46
N ASP A 611 9.01 19.31 54.41
CA ASP A 611 9.98 19.13 55.48
C ASP A 611 9.88 20.21 56.57
N MET A 612 9.10 21.26 56.31
CA MET A 612 8.91 22.37 57.26
C MET A 612 8.05 21.93 58.44
N PRO A 613 8.29 22.48 59.64
CA PRO A 613 7.47 22.18 60.82
C PRO A 613 6.02 22.65 60.65
N ASP A 614 5.10 21.97 61.28
CA ASP A 614 3.69 22.38 61.33
C ASP A 614 3.57 23.74 62.04
N MET A 615 2.79 24.64 61.47
CA MET A 615 2.62 26.00 61.98
C MET A 615 1.19 26.48 61.68
N ASN A 616 0.68 27.33 62.53
CA ASN A 616 -0.60 27.99 62.30
C ASN A 616 -0.40 29.38 61.67
N CYS A 617 -1.35 29.80 60.86
CA CYS A 617 -1.34 31.14 60.26
C CYS A 617 -1.33 32.22 61.34
N PRO A 618 -0.37 33.17 61.31
CA PRO A 618 -0.27 34.24 62.31
C PRO A 618 -1.42 35.26 62.19
N VAL A 619 -2.15 35.27 61.06
CA VAL A 619 -3.27 36.20 60.81
C VAL A 619 -4.60 35.65 61.33
N CYS A 620 -4.95 34.41 61.03
CA CYS A 620 -6.27 33.84 61.33
C CYS A 620 -6.23 32.57 62.19
N GLY A 621 -5.07 32.07 62.55
CA GLY A 621 -4.87 30.91 63.39
C GLY A 621 -5.15 29.56 62.75
N THR A 622 -5.56 29.51 61.47
CA THR A 622 -5.78 28.28 60.71
C THR A 622 -4.48 27.54 60.45
N PRO A 623 -4.39 26.21 60.56
CA PRO A 623 -3.18 25.48 60.18
C PRO A 623 -2.73 25.79 58.74
N TYR A 624 -1.45 26.15 58.59
CA TYR A 624 -0.85 26.37 57.26
C TYR A 624 -0.77 25.09 56.46
N VAL A 625 -0.94 25.22 55.14
CA VAL A 625 -0.51 24.23 54.17
C VAL A 625 0.99 24.49 53.89
N LYS A 626 1.78 23.43 53.97
CA LYS A 626 3.21 23.41 53.63
C LYS A 626 3.37 23.03 52.18
N ASP A 627 3.93 23.88 51.36
CA ASP A 627 4.01 23.69 49.92
C ASP A 627 5.34 24.16 49.33
N GLY A 628 5.61 23.87 48.05
CA GLY A 628 6.80 24.28 47.35
C GLY A 628 7.89 23.22 47.30
N PHE A 629 8.35 22.91 46.09
CA PHE A 629 9.43 21.93 45.83
C PHE A 629 10.71 22.59 45.30
N ASN A 630 10.74 23.92 45.15
CA ASN A 630 11.89 24.70 44.73
C ASN A 630 12.56 24.21 43.44
N ILE A 631 11.78 24.07 42.36
CA ILE A 631 12.28 23.59 41.07
C ILE A 631 12.34 24.76 40.08
N PRO A 632 13.50 25.04 39.46
CA PRO A 632 13.61 26.09 38.45
C PRO A 632 12.88 25.74 37.16
N PHE A 633 12.22 26.75 36.56
CA PHE A 633 11.46 26.60 35.31
C PHE A 633 12.32 26.16 34.13
N GLU A 634 13.57 26.55 34.11
CA GLU A 634 14.53 26.21 33.05
C GLU A 634 14.75 24.69 32.91
N THR A 635 14.44 23.94 33.94
CA THR A 635 14.43 22.44 33.85
C THR A 635 13.42 21.93 32.83
N PHE A 636 12.32 22.66 32.60
CA PHE A 636 11.25 22.26 31.68
C PHE A 636 11.42 22.85 30.27
N LEU A 637 11.49 24.16 30.15
CA LEU A 637 11.55 24.86 28.86
C LEU A 637 12.93 25.40 28.47
N GLY A 638 13.96 25.18 29.29
CA GLY A 638 15.28 25.77 29.08
C GLY A 638 15.27 27.27 29.32
N PHE A 639 16.28 27.97 28.82
CA PHE A 639 16.40 29.41 28.93
C PHE A 639 15.64 30.09 27.77
N GLY A 640 14.66 30.92 28.09
CA GLY A 640 13.87 31.63 27.09
C GLY A 640 12.99 30.76 26.21
N GLY A 641 12.67 29.54 26.62
CA GLY A 641 11.80 28.63 25.87
C GLY A 641 12.47 27.91 24.70
N ASP A 642 13.78 27.74 24.73
CA ASP A 642 14.58 27.07 23.71
C ASP A 642 14.37 25.53 23.66
N LYS A 643 13.76 24.95 24.69
CA LYS A 643 13.41 23.54 24.77
C LYS A 643 11.91 23.37 24.56
N VAL A 644 11.54 22.45 23.66
CA VAL A 644 10.14 22.11 23.44
C VAL A 644 9.57 21.36 24.66
N PRO A 645 8.38 21.74 25.16
CA PRO A 645 7.79 21.08 26.33
C PRO A 645 7.38 19.63 26.00
N ASP A 646 7.64 18.75 26.97
CA ASP A 646 7.26 17.35 26.96
C ASP A 646 6.44 17.08 28.22
N ILE A 647 5.13 16.87 28.05
CA ILE A 647 4.18 16.67 29.15
C ILE A 647 3.72 15.23 29.17
N ASP A 648 4.22 14.45 30.11
CA ASP A 648 3.83 13.06 30.33
C ASP A 648 2.71 12.96 31.37
N LEU A 649 1.58 12.36 30.99
CA LEU A 649 0.42 12.16 31.84
C LEU A 649 0.16 10.68 32.04
N ASN A 650 -0.02 10.27 33.28
CA ASN A 650 -0.38 8.90 33.68
C ASN A 650 -1.88 8.86 33.99
N PHE A 651 -2.66 8.30 33.08
CA PHE A 651 -4.09 8.08 33.27
C PHE A 651 -4.36 6.74 33.95
N SER A 652 -5.51 6.63 34.62
CA SER A 652 -6.02 5.34 35.09
C SER A 652 -6.16 4.38 33.91
N GLY A 653 -5.72 3.12 34.10
CA GLY A 653 -5.89 2.08 33.06
C GLY A 653 -7.34 1.86 32.65
N GLU A 654 -8.29 2.07 33.56
CA GLU A 654 -9.73 1.96 33.28
C GLU A 654 -10.27 3.12 32.41
N TYR A 655 -9.61 4.28 32.43
CA TYR A 655 -10.05 5.47 31.72
C TYR A 655 -9.19 5.86 30.52
N GLN A 656 -8.03 5.23 30.31
CA GLN A 656 -7.06 5.60 29.27
C GLN A 656 -7.69 5.59 27.87
N ALA A 657 -8.52 4.60 27.55
CA ALA A 657 -9.21 4.53 26.27
C ALA A 657 -10.15 5.72 26.03
N ASN A 658 -10.83 6.18 27.10
CA ASN A 658 -11.70 7.34 27.03
C ASN A 658 -10.92 8.66 26.94
N ALA A 659 -9.73 8.74 27.56
CA ALA A 659 -8.83 9.87 27.36
C ALA A 659 -8.35 9.97 25.92
N HIS A 660 -7.99 8.87 25.28
CA HIS A 660 -7.69 8.83 23.84
C HIS A 660 -8.87 9.27 22.98
N ARG A 661 -10.07 8.80 23.30
CA ARG A 661 -11.31 9.20 22.60
C ARG A 661 -11.59 10.69 22.75
N TYR A 662 -11.35 11.27 23.91
CA TYR A 662 -11.53 12.69 24.15
C TYR A 662 -10.60 13.56 23.27
N THR A 663 -9.42 13.06 22.92
CA THR A 663 -8.53 13.73 21.96
C THR A 663 -9.18 13.90 20.58
N PHE A 664 -9.94 12.91 20.14
CA PHE A 664 -10.74 13.03 18.89
C PHE A 664 -11.82 14.10 18.99
N GLU A 665 -12.45 14.27 20.16
CA GLU A 665 -13.43 15.33 20.40
C GLU A 665 -12.80 16.72 20.40
N LEU A 666 -11.58 16.85 20.96
CA LEU A 666 -10.87 18.13 21.02
C LEU A 666 -10.42 18.64 19.65
N PHE A 667 -9.90 17.75 18.80
CA PHE A 667 -9.19 18.13 17.57
C PHE A 667 -9.88 17.66 16.29
N GLY A 668 -10.93 16.88 16.39
CA GLY A 668 -11.66 16.32 15.26
C GLY A 668 -11.22 14.91 14.86
N GLN A 669 -12.18 14.12 14.43
CA GLN A 669 -11.98 12.69 14.09
C GLN A 669 -11.06 12.45 12.90
N THR A 670 -10.94 13.42 12.00
CA THR A 670 -10.08 13.33 10.82
C THR A 670 -8.66 13.86 11.05
N HIS A 671 -8.38 14.39 12.24
CA HIS A 671 -7.13 15.08 12.59
C HIS A 671 -6.38 14.44 13.76
N VAL A 672 -6.87 13.32 14.25
CA VAL A 672 -6.25 12.57 15.35
C VAL A 672 -6.12 11.10 14.94
N PHE A 673 -4.95 10.54 15.16
CA PHE A 673 -4.63 9.15 14.81
C PHE A 673 -3.85 8.50 15.94
N ARG A 674 -4.06 7.21 16.14
CA ARG A 674 -3.17 6.44 17.03
C ARG A 674 -1.79 6.33 16.39
N ALA A 675 -0.74 6.49 17.18
CA ALA A 675 0.61 6.23 16.67
C ALA A 675 0.78 4.73 16.39
N GLY A 676 1.36 4.42 15.23
CA GLY A 676 1.62 3.04 14.83
C GLY A 676 2.95 2.51 15.38
N THR A 677 3.03 1.21 15.54
CA THR A 677 4.26 0.48 15.82
C THR A 677 4.51 -0.57 14.76
N ILE A 678 5.78 -0.89 14.53
CA ILE A 678 6.21 -1.93 13.60
C ILE A 678 6.78 -3.08 14.42
N GLY A 679 6.13 -4.24 14.35
CA GLY A 679 6.63 -5.47 14.93
C GLY A 679 7.57 -6.18 13.96
N THR A 680 8.82 -6.40 14.36
CA THR A 680 9.84 -7.06 13.54
C THR A 680 10.16 -8.44 14.09
N VAL A 681 10.79 -9.28 13.24
CA VAL A 681 11.28 -10.60 13.64
C VAL A 681 12.41 -10.42 14.64
N ALA A 682 12.16 -10.82 15.89
CA ALA A 682 13.16 -10.83 16.95
C ALA A 682 14.05 -12.08 16.85
N GLU A 683 15.21 -12.04 17.50
CA GLU A 683 16.20 -13.12 17.48
C GLU A 683 15.64 -14.48 17.88
N LYS A 684 14.83 -14.53 18.95
CA LYS A 684 14.19 -15.77 19.40
C LYS A 684 13.22 -16.36 18.36
N THR A 685 12.43 -15.51 17.72
CA THR A 685 11.50 -15.92 16.67
C THR A 685 12.26 -16.38 15.42
N ALA A 686 13.31 -15.66 15.03
CA ALA A 686 14.19 -16.04 13.90
C ALA A 686 14.85 -17.39 14.14
N PHE A 687 15.30 -17.63 15.37
CA PHE A 687 15.89 -18.92 15.74
C PHE A 687 14.88 -20.08 15.60
N GLY A 688 13.63 -19.87 15.97
CA GLY A 688 12.54 -20.81 15.75
C GLY A 688 12.31 -21.11 14.26
N TYR A 689 12.36 -20.10 13.41
CA TYR A 689 12.25 -20.27 11.95
C TYR A 689 13.41 -21.11 11.39
N VAL A 690 14.63 -20.85 11.82
CA VAL A 690 15.82 -21.59 11.40
C VAL A 690 15.74 -23.05 11.82
N LYS A 691 15.37 -23.31 13.06
CA LYS A 691 15.18 -24.69 13.59
C LYS A 691 14.17 -25.47 12.75
N LYS A 692 13.00 -24.89 12.50
CA LYS A 692 11.95 -25.51 11.71
C LYS A 692 12.40 -25.75 10.27
N TYR A 693 13.06 -24.75 9.67
CA TYR A 693 13.59 -24.83 8.30
C TYR A 693 14.56 -26.02 8.12
N LEU A 694 15.52 -26.17 9.04
CA LEU A 694 16.50 -27.26 9.02
C LEU A 694 15.84 -28.62 9.28
N GLU A 695 14.93 -28.70 10.24
CA GLU A 695 14.22 -29.93 10.58
C GLU A 695 13.38 -30.46 9.42
N GLU A 696 12.59 -29.62 8.77
CA GLU A 696 11.76 -29.99 7.62
C GLU A 696 12.59 -30.51 6.42
N ARG A 697 13.88 -30.15 6.36
CA ARG A 697 14.80 -30.58 5.30
C ARG A 697 15.75 -31.67 5.71
N GLY A 698 15.59 -32.23 6.94
CA GLY A 698 16.46 -33.24 7.47
C GLY A 698 17.93 -32.79 7.60
N ARG A 699 18.16 -31.49 7.78
CA ARG A 699 19.49 -30.89 7.91
C ARG A 699 19.81 -30.61 9.37
N THR A 700 21.10 -30.77 9.72
CA THR A 700 21.65 -30.37 11.01
C THR A 700 22.70 -29.29 10.80
N ALA A 701 22.80 -28.36 11.74
CA ALA A 701 23.79 -27.31 11.73
C ALA A 701 24.41 -27.14 13.12
N SER A 702 25.62 -26.60 13.17
CA SER A 702 26.22 -26.18 14.45
C SER A 702 25.41 -25.03 15.04
N LYS A 703 25.51 -24.86 16.35
CA LYS A 703 24.82 -23.74 17.03
C LYS A 703 25.30 -22.38 16.51
N ALA A 704 26.57 -22.27 16.14
CA ALA A 704 27.10 -21.05 15.52
C ALA A 704 26.44 -20.76 14.18
N GLU A 705 26.21 -21.77 13.34
CA GLU A 705 25.53 -21.65 12.05
C GLU A 705 24.03 -21.31 12.24
N GLU A 706 23.36 -21.98 13.18
CA GLU A 706 21.97 -21.66 13.52
C GLU A 706 21.82 -20.20 13.97
N ASN A 707 22.75 -19.70 14.80
CA ASN A 707 22.76 -18.31 15.23
C ASN A 707 23.01 -17.33 14.08
N ARG A 708 23.97 -17.67 13.18
CA ARG A 708 24.23 -16.84 12.00
C ARG A 708 22.99 -16.71 11.12
N LEU A 709 22.31 -17.81 10.84
CA LEU A 709 21.10 -17.82 10.05
C LEU A 709 19.97 -17.05 10.75
N ALA A 710 19.82 -17.20 12.06
CA ALA A 710 18.82 -16.46 12.81
C ALA A 710 19.05 -14.95 12.78
N ILE A 711 20.29 -14.50 12.99
CA ILE A 711 20.66 -13.07 12.91
C ILE A 711 20.33 -12.50 11.54
N GLY A 712 20.61 -13.25 10.47
CA GLY A 712 20.29 -12.83 9.10
C GLY A 712 18.80 -12.65 8.80
N CYS A 713 17.95 -13.31 9.56
CA CYS A 713 16.48 -13.20 9.44
C CYS A 713 15.85 -12.14 10.36
N THR A 714 16.62 -11.52 11.26
CA THR A 714 16.10 -10.52 12.20
C THR A 714 15.83 -9.17 11.54
N GLY A 715 14.92 -8.39 12.15
CA GLY A 715 14.64 -7.01 11.75
C GLY A 715 13.65 -6.86 10.60
N VAL A 716 13.20 -7.95 10.02
CA VAL A 716 12.17 -7.92 8.96
C VAL A 716 10.81 -7.66 9.58
N LYS A 717 10.02 -6.79 8.97
CA LYS A 717 8.66 -6.48 9.43
C LYS A 717 7.80 -7.75 9.40
N ARG A 718 7.07 -7.94 10.47
CA ARG A 718 6.16 -9.05 10.65
C ARG A 718 4.70 -8.59 10.72
N THR A 719 4.45 -7.53 11.50
CA THR A 719 3.12 -6.96 11.71
C THR A 719 3.20 -5.49 12.11
N THR A 720 2.06 -4.86 12.22
CA THR A 720 1.89 -3.51 12.77
C THR A 720 0.98 -3.55 13.98
N GLY A 721 1.15 -2.58 14.87
CA GLY A 721 0.35 -2.47 16.09
C GLY A 721 0.08 -1.03 16.46
N GLN A 722 -0.72 -0.82 17.50
CA GLN A 722 -0.93 0.48 18.11
C GLN A 722 0.11 0.75 19.19
N HIS A 723 0.66 1.96 19.21
CA HIS A 723 1.41 2.41 20.37
C HIS A 723 0.48 2.56 21.58
N PRO A 724 0.86 2.11 22.78
CA PRO A 724 -0.06 2.08 23.93
C PRO A 724 -0.50 3.48 24.42
N GLY A 725 0.32 4.51 24.25
CA GLY A 725 0.05 5.86 24.73
C GLY A 725 0.17 6.98 23.71
N GLY A 726 0.69 6.69 22.51
CA GLY A 726 0.96 7.72 21.49
C GLY A 726 -0.27 8.05 20.64
N MET A 727 -0.53 9.35 20.51
CA MET A 727 -1.53 9.90 19.60
C MET A 727 -0.84 10.95 18.71
N VAL A 728 -1.18 10.95 17.42
CA VAL A 728 -0.73 11.96 16.48
C VAL A 728 -1.88 12.91 16.21
N VAL A 729 -1.65 14.20 16.46
CA VAL A 729 -2.61 15.28 16.23
C VAL A 729 -2.06 16.22 15.18
N ILE A 730 -2.81 16.44 14.12
CA ILE A 730 -2.40 17.34 13.03
C ILE A 730 -3.18 18.67 13.07
N PRO A 731 -2.59 19.77 12.54
CA PRO A 731 -3.28 21.06 12.45
C PRO A 731 -4.55 20.98 11.57
N GLN A 732 -5.54 21.81 11.86
CA GLN A 732 -6.84 21.84 11.14
C GLN A 732 -6.70 22.23 9.67
N ASP A 733 -5.67 22.98 9.29
CA ASP A 733 -5.37 23.38 7.91
C ASP A 733 -4.54 22.36 7.12
N LYS A 734 -4.25 21.21 7.72
CA LYS A 734 -3.49 20.11 7.14
C LYS A 734 -4.32 18.83 7.06
N GLU A 735 -3.90 17.92 6.19
CA GLU A 735 -4.40 16.54 6.15
C GLU A 735 -3.27 15.58 6.57
N ILE A 736 -3.64 14.40 7.05
CA ILE A 736 -2.66 13.39 7.46
C ILE A 736 -1.72 13.00 6.31
N TYR A 737 -2.19 13.07 5.07
CA TYR A 737 -1.40 12.76 3.88
C TYR A 737 -0.26 13.75 3.60
N ASP A 738 -0.27 14.91 4.26
CA ASP A 738 0.87 15.84 4.25
C ASP A 738 2.05 15.32 5.09
N PHE A 739 1.82 14.31 5.94
CA PHE A 739 2.81 13.77 6.88
C PHE A 739 3.14 12.29 6.62
N CYS A 740 2.15 11.42 6.51
CA CYS A 740 2.36 9.99 6.35
C CYS A 740 1.08 9.28 5.88
N PRO A 741 1.21 8.02 5.41
CA PRO A 741 0.06 7.13 5.24
C PRO A 741 -0.53 6.71 6.59
N VAL A 742 -1.75 6.20 6.54
CA VAL A 742 -2.46 5.59 7.66
C VAL A 742 -2.99 4.22 7.27
N GLN A 743 -3.17 3.34 8.25
CA GLN A 743 -3.68 1.99 8.06
C GLN A 743 -4.36 1.46 9.30
N HIS A 744 -4.95 0.27 9.22
CA HIS A 744 -5.40 -0.47 10.41
C HIS A 744 -4.24 -1.32 10.96
N PRO A 745 -4.05 -1.40 12.28
CA PRO A 745 -3.03 -2.25 12.88
C PRO A 745 -3.35 -3.72 12.60
N ALA A 746 -2.32 -4.50 12.24
CA ALA A 746 -2.44 -5.92 11.88
C ALA A 746 -3.54 -6.20 10.83
N ASP A 747 -3.83 -5.23 9.98
CA ASP A 747 -4.87 -5.27 8.94
C ASP A 747 -6.29 -5.58 9.46
N ASP A 748 -6.56 -5.28 10.72
CA ASP A 748 -7.86 -5.47 11.36
C ASP A 748 -8.74 -4.22 11.22
N PRO A 749 -9.80 -4.25 10.38
CA PRO A 749 -10.66 -3.08 10.13
C PRO A 749 -11.51 -2.65 11.33
N ASN A 750 -11.58 -3.46 12.39
CA ASN A 750 -12.33 -3.15 13.61
C ASN A 750 -11.52 -2.34 14.64
N THR A 751 -10.28 -2.01 14.35
CA THR A 751 -9.38 -1.25 15.23
C THR A 751 -9.28 0.21 14.78
N ASP A 752 -8.83 1.09 15.69
CA ASP A 752 -8.57 2.49 15.35
C ASP A 752 -7.42 2.60 14.34
N ILE A 753 -7.53 3.58 13.47
CA ILE A 753 -6.53 3.89 12.44
C ILE A 753 -5.22 4.32 13.10
N ILE A 754 -4.10 3.78 12.61
CA ILE A 754 -2.75 4.13 13.03
C ILE A 754 -1.98 4.86 11.93
N THR A 755 -1.00 5.66 12.35
CA THR A 755 0.02 6.20 11.45
C THR A 755 1.05 5.13 11.11
N THR A 756 1.71 5.26 9.94
CA THR A 756 2.76 4.33 9.52
C THR A 756 4.17 4.80 9.89
N HIS A 757 4.34 6.08 10.20
CA HIS A 757 5.61 6.70 10.56
C HIS A 757 5.60 7.12 12.02
#